data_1f089a7158957fb109afd95cf5ef098e
#
_entry.id   1f089a7158957fb109afd95cf5ef098e
#
_cell.length_a   1.000
_cell.length_b   1.000
_cell.length_c   1.000
_cell.angle_alpha   90.00
_cell.angle_beta   90.00
_cell.angle_gamma   90.00
#
_symmetry.space_group_name_H-M   'P 1'
#
loop_
_entity.id
_entity.type
_entity.pdbx_description
1 polymer ?
#
loop_
_entity_poly.entity_id
_entity_poly.type
_entity_poly.pdbx_seq_one_letter_code
_entity_poly.pdbx_strand_id
1 'polypeptide(L)'
;MSSTSPPQAVVARAGTGLLVALAGVVVAAYVTVWLVGLDLAVRPPLPARIQADDVTGLVSLLGDLTARLAALGALGVLAAIVAFLPKNDDHTLTDAGRRLLPWVGRFGQVWLAASVLNTFANPAYVNGVPIHTTLTPSSWLTFLWASPSALAWLFSAGVALAVVLAAYLSRHWASSLASLVTGVLALTFVSVTGNVTVGLSHDWVTDAAVALTIAAAALITGAVGAWVAGTEASGRRYQRAALPLLAVAMAGHGVVAWQQMAGQPLTCTPYGWWTIALFVILGLFGLSWVARQVAGVRPGASIGRDVLLAVAYVACLTAENHVPPPRFLEPQSIMVNYLGYEVVVPPTIERLVSLGRPNLLWVGIVVCALGAYLVGVVRARRNGHRWPLGRTVAWCAAWLLTLFLAVSGLWEYSTVQYSWHMVVHMTVNMMVPALAVLGAPFLLARAASVAGPGSVSLGEAIGALEDHRGWQVLTSPPVAWIAYVGSLFVVYYTPAFSWLMKYHWAHQLMLLFFMLTGYLFFTLIIGADRTTRQLPHLLKLALVISIMPFHAVFAVGILSSRTLLGAEFYETIAVPWLPDLMADQNIAGQAAWFLGEIPLFLVIAALAAQWFRADSREAADLDERVDAGADDSLDAYNAMLAEMTRRDERAARETTLKRPL
;
A
#
# COMPACT_ATOMS: atom_id res chain seq x y z
N MET A 1 -31.96 31.10 -5.78
CA MET A 1 -31.03 31.35 -6.92
C MET A 1 -29.86 32.18 -6.40
N SER A 2 -28.81 31.54 -5.94
CA SER A 2 -27.55 32.18 -5.57
C SER A 2 -26.51 31.79 -6.64
N SER A 3 -26.12 32.79 -7.43
CA SER A 3 -25.11 32.69 -8.49
C SER A 3 -23.75 32.32 -7.89
N THR A 4 -23.38 31.05 -7.95
CA THR A 4 -22.01 30.62 -7.68
C THR A 4 -21.14 30.97 -8.88
N SER A 5 -20.30 31.98 -8.72
CA SER A 5 -19.28 32.38 -9.70
C SER A 5 -18.36 31.20 -10.05
N PRO A 6 -17.99 31.00 -11.31
CA PRO A 6 -17.19 29.86 -11.75
C PRO A 6 -15.72 29.97 -11.28
N PRO A 7 -15.01 28.84 -11.20
CA PRO A 7 -13.65 28.74 -10.64
C PRO A 7 -12.53 29.30 -11.54
N GLN A 8 -12.81 30.15 -12.49
CA GLN A 8 -11.80 30.87 -13.29
C GLN A 8 -10.94 31.83 -12.47
N ALA A 9 -11.22 31.99 -11.16
CA ALA A 9 -10.63 32.98 -10.31
C ALA A 9 -9.50 32.51 -9.39
N VAL A 10 -9.09 31.23 -9.41
CA VAL A 10 -8.11 30.78 -8.39
C VAL A 10 -6.68 31.13 -8.77
N VAL A 11 -6.29 30.97 -10.02
CA VAL A 11 -4.99 31.48 -10.49
C VAL A 11 -5.01 33.04 -10.58
N ALA A 12 -6.15 33.64 -10.87
CA ALA A 12 -6.34 35.10 -10.86
C ALA A 12 -6.48 35.72 -9.45
N ARG A 13 -6.73 34.89 -8.39
CA ARG A 13 -6.81 35.34 -6.99
C ARG A 13 -5.55 35.09 -6.17
N ALA A 14 -4.60 34.27 -6.65
CA ALA A 14 -3.24 34.31 -6.16
C ALA A 14 -2.66 35.66 -6.63
N GLY A 15 -2.56 36.63 -5.72
CA GLY A 15 -1.97 37.92 -6.08
C GLY A 15 -0.64 37.67 -6.80
N THR A 16 -0.35 38.46 -7.85
CA THR A 16 0.89 38.35 -8.62
C THR A 16 2.14 38.18 -7.76
N GLY A 17 2.15 38.74 -6.55
CA GLY A 17 3.22 38.60 -5.57
C GLY A 17 3.43 37.15 -5.07
N LEU A 18 2.39 36.35 -4.87
CA LEU A 18 2.56 34.95 -4.44
C LEU A 18 3.08 34.06 -5.57
N LEU A 19 2.66 34.30 -6.82
CA LEU A 19 3.18 33.55 -7.98
C LEU A 19 4.65 33.89 -8.22
N VAL A 20 5.04 35.17 -8.08
CA VAL A 20 6.44 35.59 -8.15
C VAL A 20 7.25 34.97 -7.03
N ALA A 21 6.72 34.93 -5.79
CA ALA A 21 7.37 34.28 -4.67
C ALA A 21 7.54 32.76 -4.91
N LEU A 22 6.54 32.10 -5.46
CA LEU A 22 6.63 30.67 -5.80
C LEU A 22 7.69 30.41 -6.87
N ALA A 23 7.72 31.21 -7.93
CA ALA A 23 8.76 31.10 -8.94
C ALA A 23 10.15 31.36 -8.36
N GLY A 24 10.31 32.37 -7.48
CA GLY A 24 11.54 32.63 -6.76
C GLY A 24 12.00 31.50 -5.88
N VAL A 25 11.10 30.86 -5.11
CA VAL A 25 11.43 29.71 -4.26
C VAL A 25 11.79 28.49 -5.10
N VAL A 26 11.13 28.25 -6.24
CA VAL A 26 11.51 27.17 -7.16
C VAL A 26 12.91 27.39 -7.73
N VAL A 27 13.22 28.61 -8.20
CA VAL A 27 14.58 28.93 -8.65
C VAL A 27 15.60 28.76 -7.54
N ALA A 28 15.30 29.23 -6.32
CA ALA A 28 16.17 29.06 -5.16
C ALA A 28 16.40 27.58 -4.84
N ALA A 29 15.37 26.73 -4.98
CA ALA A 29 15.47 25.28 -4.79
C ALA A 29 16.49 24.67 -5.78
N TYR A 30 16.38 24.98 -7.06
CA TYR A 30 17.35 24.49 -8.07
C TYR A 30 18.76 25.01 -7.83
N VAL A 31 18.91 26.30 -7.50
CA VAL A 31 20.24 26.87 -7.16
C VAL A 31 20.84 26.21 -5.93
N THR A 32 20.05 26.01 -4.87
CA THR A 32 20.52 25.35 -3.65
C THR A 32 21.00 23.92 -3.95
N VAL A 33 20.20 23.15 -4.66
CA VAL A 33 20.53 21.74 -4.98
C VAL A 33 21.72 21.67 -5.95
N TRP A 34 21.84 22.59 -6.89
CA TRP A 34 23.00 22.70 -7.77
C TRP A 34 24.29 23.02 -6.98
N LEU A 35 24.24 23.96 -6.02
CA LEU A 35 25.38 24.29 -5.15
C LEU A 35 25.78 23.09 -4.29
N VAL A 36 24.83 22.30 -3.80
CA VAL A 36 25.11 21.02 -3.10
C VAL A 36 25.86 20.06 -4.02
N GLY A 37 25.42 19.91 -5.28
CA GLY A 37 26.11 19.08 -6.25
C GLY A 37 27.57 19.51 -6.49
N LEU A 38 27.84 20.82 -6.59
CA LEU A 38 29.19 21.36 -6.72
C LEU A 38 30.04 21.12 -5.45
N ASP A 39 29.44 21.29 -4.27
CA ASP A 39 30.13 21.01 -3.00
C ASP A 39 30.50 19.51 -2.85
N LEU A 40 29.58 18.61 -3.25
CA LEU A 40 29.84 17.16 -3.23
C LEU A 40 30.94 16.76 -4.23
N ALA A 41 31.07 17.44 -5.37
CA ALA A 41 32.09 17.18 -6.37
C ALA A 41 33.53 17.47 -5.87
N VAL A 42 33.70 18.46 -4.99
CA VAL A 42 35.02 18.83 -4.44
C VAL A 42 35.35 18.14 -3.12
N ARG A 43 34.40 17.41 -2.51
CA ARG A 43 34.67 16.67 -1.26
C ARG A 43 35.45 15.39 -1.52
N PRO A 44 36.33 14.99 -0.58
CA PRO A 44 36.96 13.69 -0.68
C PRO A 44 35.91 12.58 -0.64
N PRO A 45 36.07 11.53 -1.47
CA PRO A 45 35.17 10.39 -1.46
C PRO A 45 35.18 9.70 -0.09
N LEU A 46 34.04 9.08 0.26
CA LEU A 46 33.99 8.21 1.44
C LEU A 46 34.96 7.05 1.27
N PRO A 47 35.57 6.57 2.38
CA PRO A 47 36.42 5.37 2.33
C PRO A 47 35.71 4.20 1.64
N ALA A 48 36.38 3.50 0.75
CA ALA A 48 35.90 2.38 -0.03
C ALA A 48 34.70 2.68 -0.97
N ARG A 49 34.35 3.95 -1.20
CA ARG A 49 33.32 4.34 -2.18
C ARG A 49 33.97 5.02 -3.39
N ILE A 50 33.65 4.52 -4.57
CA ILE A 50 34.01 5.18 -5.82
C ILE A 50 33.04 6.35 -6.03
N GLN A 51 33.56 7.52 -6.38
CA GLN A 51 32.75 8.70 -6.68
C GLN A 51 32.46 8.77 -8.18
N ALA A 52 31.22 9.03 -8.55
CA ALA A 52 30.85 9.30 -9.94
C ALA A 52 31.43 10.65 -10.40
N ASP A 53 31.50 10.85 -11.72
CA ASP A 53 31.87 12.14 -12.29
C ASP A 53 30.81 13.22 -11.95
N ASP A 54 31.23 14.49 -12.00
CA ASP A 54 30.42 15.64 -11.61
C ASP A 54 29.14 15.75 -12.41
N VAL A 55 29.20 15.42 -13.72
CA VAL A 55 28.03 15.47 -14.60
C VAL A 55 26.98 14.45 -14.15
N THR A 56 27.39 13.23 -13.87
CA THR A 56 26.50 12.16 -13.37
C THR A 56 25.88 12.54 -12.03
N GLY A 57 26.68 13.10 -11.13
CA GLY A 57 26.21 13.60 -9.83
C GLY A 57 25.16 14.69 -9.98
N LEU A 58 25.42 15.71 -10.76
CA LEU A 58 24.48 16.82 -11.01
C LEU A 58 23.21 16.36 -11.72
N VAL A 59 23.31 15.49 -12.72
CA VAL A 59 22.14 14.97 -13.45
C VAL A 59 21.25 14.16 -12.53
N SER A 60 21.81 13.29 -11.68
CA SER A 60 21.05 12.51 -10.70
C SER A 60 20.34 13.43 -9.69
N LEU A 61 21.05 14.40 -9.15
CA LEU A 61 20.59 15.31 -8.12
C LEU A 61 19.47 16.24 -8.63
N LEU A 62 19.67 16.90 -9.78
CA LEU A 62 18.69 17.78 -10.39
C LEU A 62 17.49 17.00 -10.96
N GLY A 63 17.73 15.79 -11.44
CA GLY A 63 16.68 14.86 -11.87
C GLY A 63 15.77 14.46 -10.72
N ASP A 64 16.34 14.15 -9.53
CA ASP A 64 15.57 13.83 -8.31
C ASP A 64 14.72 15.03 -7.87
N LEU A 65 15.30 16.23 -7.77
CA LEU A 65 14.56 17.45 -7.45
C LEU A 65 13.39 17.68 -8.42
N THR A 66 13.67 17.56 -9.72
CA THR A 66 12.66 17.77 -10.77
C THR A 66 11.52 16.78 -10.66
N ALA A 67 11.84 15.48 -10.46
CA ALA A 67 10.84 14.44 -10.29
C ALA A 67 9.95 14.68 -9.06
N ARG A 68 10.53 15.03 -7.91
CA ARG A 68 9.79 15.32 -6.67
C ARG A 68 8.92 16.56 -6.79
N LEU A 69 9.41 17.66 -7.35
CA LEU A 69 8.62 18.88 -7.53
C LEU A 69 7.46 18.66 -8.52
N ALA A 70 7.72 17.94 -9.62
CA ALA A 70 6.68 17.62 -10.59
C ALA A 70 5.64 16.65 -10.02
N ALA A 71 6.07 15.62 -9.27
CA ALA A 71 5.17 14.73 -8.53
C ALA A 71 4.30 15.52 -7.53
N LEU A 72 4.92 16.43 -6.75
CA LEU A 72 4.20 17.32 -5.83
C LEU A 72 3.12 18.15 -6.57
N GLY A 73 3.44 18.70 -7.74
CA GLY A 73 2.48 19.42 -8.57
C GLY A 73 1.32 18.53 -9.02
N ALA A 74 1.61 17.35 -9.59
CA ALA A 74 0.61 16.40 -10.07
C ALA A 74 -0.29 15.89 -8.92
N LEU A 75 0.32 15.41 -7.84
CA LEU A 75 -0.38 14.85 -6.68
C LEU A 75 -1.14 15.93 -5.90
N GLY A 76 -0.61 17.16 -5.83
CA GLY A 76 -1.32 18.29 -5.22
C GLY A 76 -2.59 18.66 -5.98
N VAL A 77 -2.55 18.66 -7.31
CA VAL A 77 -3.76 18.88 -8.14
C VAL A 77 -4.72 17.69 -8.01
N LEU A 78 -4.23 16.45 -7.95
CA LEU A 78 -5.07 15.28 -7.69
C LEU A 78 -5.70 15.35 -6.29
N ALA A 79 -4.98 15.82 -5.27
CA ALA A 79 -5.54 16.04 -3.94
C ALA A 79 -6.68 17.09 -3.96
N ALA A 80 -6.56 18.16 -4.80
CA ALA A 80 -7.68 19.08 -5.00
C ALA A 80 -8.92 18.38 -5.55
N ILE A 81 -8.76 17.54 -6.57
CA ILE A 81 -9.84 16.79 -7.21
C ILE A 81 -10.48 15.79 -6.25
N VAL A 82 -9.66 15.03 -5.52
CA VAL A 82 -10.12 13.90 -4.70
C VAL A 82 -10.66 14.34 -3.34
N ALA A 83 -9.96 15.24 -2.65
CA ALA A 83 -10.25 15.57 -1.25
C ALA A 83 -11.05 16.85 -1.08
N PHE A 84 -11.00 17.79 -2.03
CA PHE A 84 -11.52 19.13 -1.81
C PHE A 84 -12.62 19.56 -2.79
N LEU A 85 -12.75 18.92 -3.94
CA LEU A 85 -13.83 19.17 -4.90
C LEU A 85 -14.92 18.08 -4.80
N PRO A 86 -16.19 18.43 -5.11
CA PRO A 86 -17.26 17.44 -5.20
C PRO A 86 -17.09 16.58 -6.45
N LYS A 87 -17.68 15.38 -6.43
CA LYS A 87 -17.90 14.51 -7.61
C LYS A 87 -19.36 14.54 -8.02
N ASN A 88 -19.66 14.08 -9.23
CA ASN A 88 -21.04 13.83 -9.69
C ASN A 88 -21.61 12.54 -9.06
N ASP A 89 -22.93 12.35 -9.10
CA ASP A 89 -23.59 11.17 -8.54
C ASP A 89 -23.20 9.88 -9.28
N ASP A 90 -22.90 9.97 -10.59
CA ASP A 90 -22.39 8.87 -11.42
C ASP A 90 -20.88 8.58 -11.21
N HIS A 91 -20.28 9.08 -10.14
CA HIS A 91 -18.87 8.98 -9.81
C HIS A 91 -17.90 9.58 -10.85
N THR A 92 -18.39 10.38 -11.80
CA THR A 92 -17.54 11.17 -12.70
C THR A 92 -17.08 12.47 -12.04
N LEU A 93 -16.05 13.08 -12.62
CA LEU A 93 -15.53 14.38 -12.18
C LEU A 93 -16.47 15.51 -12.60
N THR A 94 -16.68 16.46 -11.70
CA THR A 94 -17.35 17.73 -12.04
C THR A 94 -16.55 18.53 -13.05
N ASP A 95 -17.15 19.57 -13.66
CA ASP A 95 -16.46 20.48 -14.59
C ASP A 95 -15.22 21.13 -13.96
N ALA A 96 -15.29 21.47 -12.68
CA ALA A 96 -14.17 22.00 -11.94
C ALA A 96 -13.01 20.99 -11.87
N GLY A 97 -13.29 19.72 -11.55
CA GLY A 97 -12.27 18.67 -11.52
C GLY A 97 -11.68 18.38 -12.91
N ARG A 98 -12.54 18.33 -13.95
CA ARG A 98 -12.10 18.10 -15.34
C ARG A 98 -11.14 19.19 -15.86
N ARG A 99 -11.35 20.44 -15.50
CA ARG A 99 -10.45 21.57 -15.87
C ARG A 99 -9.06 21.46 -15.25
N LEU A 100 -8.91 20.71 -14.17
CA LEU A 100 -7.62 20.50 -13.49
C LEU A 100 -6.80 19.35 -14.09
N LEU A 101 -7.43 18.37 -14.77
CA LEU A 101 -6.74 17.21 -15.34
C LEU A 101 -5.58 17.55 -16.29
N PRO A 102 -5.66 18.58 -17.18
CA PRO A 102 -4.52 18.97 -18.01
C PRO A 102 -3.27 19.35 -17.21
N TRP A 103 -3.43 19.94 -16.02
CA TRP A 103 -2.31 20.26 -15.13
C TRP A 103 -1.71 18.99 -14.51
N VAL A 104 -2.54 18.02 -14.10
CA VAL A 104 -2.08 16.70 -13.67
C VAL A 104 -1.25 16.05 -14.78
N GLY A 105 -1.74 16.09 -16.03
CA GLY A 105 -1.04 15.55 -17.19
C GLY A 105 0.31 16.22 -17.43
N ARG A 106 0.38 17.56 -17.42
CA ARG A 106 1.63 18.33 -17.66
C ARG A 106 2.68 18.06 -16.58
N PHE A 107 2.31 18.15 -15.30
CA PHE A 107 3.21 17.80 -14.20
C PHE A 107 3.60 16.33 -14.24
N GLY A 108 2.67 15.43 -14.55
CA GLY A 108 2.92 14.01 -14.73
C GLY A 108 3.93 13.72 -15.84
N GLN A 109 3.89 14.43 -16.97
CA GLN A 109 4.88 14.29 -18.06
C GLN A 109 6.29 14.70 -17.63
N VAL A 110 6.43 15.81 -16.88
CA VAL A 110 7.73 16.24 -16.33
C VAL A 110 8.23 15.21 -15.29
N TRP A 111 7.33 14.72 -14.42
CA TRP A 111 7.65 13.67 -13.46
C TRP A 111 8.12 12.39 -14.17
N LEU A 112 7.40 11.94 -15.21
CA LEU A 112 7.77 10.79 -16.03
C LEU A 112 9.17 10.95 -16.63
N ALA A 113 9.42 12.07 -17.31
CA ALA A 113 10.70 12.34 -17.96
C ALA A 113 11.87 12.34 -16.96
N ALA A 114 11.71 13.01 -15.81
CA ALA A 114 12.71 13.07 -14.76
C ALA A 114 12.93 11.70 -14.09
N SER A 115 11.86 10.92 -13.86
CA SER A 115 11.98 9.56 -13.33
C SER A 115 12.69 8.61 -14.31
N VAL A 116 12.36 8.68 -15.60
CA VAL A 116 13.06 7.91 -16.64
C VAL A 116 14.54 8.29 -16.68
N LEU A 117 14.89 9.56 -16.64
CA LEU A 117 16.29 10.02 -16.56
C LEU A 117 17.01 9.38 -15.36
N ASN A 118 16.35 9.34 -14.19
CA ASN A 118 16.94 8.80 -12.98
C ASN A 118 17.04 7.26 -12.99
N THR A 119 16.35 6.54 -13.88
CA THR A 119 16.62 5.09 -14.05
C THR A 119 18.01 4.80 -14.61
N PHE A 120 18.66 5.82 -15.22
CA PHE A 120 20.03 5.75 -15.74
C PHE A 120 21.02 6.51 -14.83
N ALA A 121 20.68 7.72 -14.42
CA ALA A 121 21.59 8.59 -13.68
C ALA A 121 21.81 8.13 -12.22
N ASN A 122 20.76 7.73 -11.51
CA ASN A 122 20.87 7.36 -10.11
C ASN A 122 21.70 6.08 -9.88
N PRO A 123 21.50 4.96 -10.62
CA PRO A 123 22.36 3.79 -10.45
C PRO A 123 23.81 4.07 -10.87
N ALA A 124 24.05 4.89 -11.88
CA ALA A 124 25.40 5.33 -12.24
C ALA A 124 26.05 6.11 -11.08
N TYR A 125 25.33 7.06 -10.49
CA TYR A 125 25.78 7.85 -9.35
C TYR A 125 26.09 6.98 -8.11
N VAL A 126 25.18 6.06 -7.76
CA VAL A 126 25.34 5.18 -6.58
C VAL A 126 26.52 4.22 -6.74
N ASN A 127 26.77 3.72 -7.95
CA ASN A 127 27.88 2.80 -8.25
C ASN A 127 29.18 3.51 -8.64
N GLY A 128 29.22 4.84 -8.63
CA GLY A 128 30.44 5.60 -8.90
C GLY A 128 30.95 5.50 -10.34
N VAL A 129 30.05 5.34 -11.31
CA VAL A 129 30.38 5.23 -12.74
C VAL A 129 29.75 6.38 -13.53
N PRO A 130 30.34 6.79 -14.67
CA PRO A 130 29.74 7.80 -15.53
C PRO A 130 28.39 7.35 -16.11
N ILE A 131 27.45 8.29 -16.27
CA ILE A 131 26.09 7.99 -16.75
C ILE A 131 26.08 7.30 -18.12
N HIS A 132 27.03 7.59 -18.98
CA HIS A 132 27.09 6.97 -20.32
C HIS A 132 27.27 5.44 -20.25
N THR A 133 27.82 4.91 -19.17
CA THR A 133 27.97 3.44 -18.97
C THR A 133 26.65 2.73 -18.79
N THR A 134 25.59 3.42 -18.40
CA THR A 134 24.25 2.86 -18.21
C THR A 134 23.37 2.97 -19.45
N LEU A 135 23.86 3.58 -20.54
CA LEU A 135 23.04 3.85 -21.74
C LEU A 135 22.89 2.65 -22.69
N THR A 136 23.65 1.56 -22.51
CA THR A 136 23.44 0.34 -23.30
C THR A 136 22.37 -0.55 -22.63
N PRO A 137 21.52 -1.26 -23.39
CA PRO A 137 20.47 -2.11 -22.80
C PRO A 137 20.97 -3.15 -21.81
N SER A 138 22.12 -3.80 -22.11
CA SER A 138 22.72 -4.81 -21.23
C SER A 138 23.23 -4.20 -19.92
N SER A 139 23.97 -3.10 -20.00
CA SER A 139 24.45 -2.40 -18.81
C SER A 139 23.30 -1.87 -17.97
N TRP A 140 22.30 -1.25 -18.62
CA TRP A 140 21.11 -0.75 -17.90
C TRP A 140 20.39 -1.85 -17.14
N LEU A 141 20.15 -3.01 -17.75
CA LEU A 141 19.53 -4.15 -17.06
C LEU A 141 20.37 -4.64 -15.89
N THR A 142 21.70 -4.71 -16.03
CA THR A 142 22.60 -5.09 -14.94
C THR A 142 22.50 -4.12 -13.77
N PHE A 143 22.57 -2.82 -14.02
CA PHE A 143 22.47 -1.80 -12.99
C PHE A 143 21.07 -1.71 -12.37
N LEU A 144 20.01 -1.96 -13.16
CA LEU A 144 18.63 -1.98 -12.69
C LEU A 144 18.41 -3.05 -11.60
N TRP A 145 18.94 -4.26 -11.82
CA TRP A 145 18.80 -5.35 -10.85
C TRP A 145 19.80 -5.25 -9.69
N ALA A 146 20.95 -4.64 -9.91
CA ALA A 146 21.95 -4.45 -8.87
C ALA A 146 21.61 -3.31 -7.89
N SER A 147 20.77 -2.33 -8.31
CA SER A 147 20.50 -1.12 -7.52
C SER A 147 19.00 -0.98 -7.22
N PRO A 148 18.55 -1.20 -5.97
CA PRO A 148 17.15 -1.03 -5.59
C PRO A 148 16.59 0.35 -5.93
N SER A 149 17.42 1.39 -5.84
CA SER A 149 17.02 2.74 -6.20
C SER A 149 16.69 2.90 -7.69
N ALA A 150 17.37 2.15 -8.59
CA ALA A 150 17.02 2.13 -10.01
C ALA A 150 15.64 1.53 -10.25
N LEU A 151 15.29 0.43 -9.55
CA LEU A 151 13.95 -0.15 -9.60
C LEU A 151 12.89 0.81 -9.03
N ALA A 152 13.21 1.55 -7.96
CA ALA A 152 12.31 2.55 -7.41
C ALA A 152 12.02 3.69 -8.41
N TRP A 153 13.04 4.15 -9.14
CA TRP A 153 12.86 5.16 -10.19
C TRP A 153 12.09 4.61 -11.39
N LEU A 154 12.31 3.35 -11.79
CA LEU A 154 11.52 2.69 -12.84
C LEU A 154 10.05 2.56 -12.42
N PHE A 155 9.78 2.17 -11.18
CA PHE A 155 8.42 2.12 -10.63
C PHE A 155 7.80 3.52 -10.60
N SER A 156 8.55 4.55 -10.18
CA SER A 156 8.12 5.94 -10.21
C SER A 156 7.76 6.41 -11.63
N ALA A 157 8.56 6.03 -12.64
CA ALA A 157 8.27 6.33 -14.05
C ALA A 157 6.99 5.62 -14.53
N GLY A 158 6.80 4.35 -14.17
CA GLY A 158 5.59 3.59 -14.50
C GLY A 158 4.33 4.20 -13.88
N VAL A 159 4.40 4.62 -12.62
CA VAL A 159 3.30 5.32 -11.94
C VAL A 159 3.05 6.68 -12.57
N ALA A 160 4.09 7.47 -12.87
CA ALA A 160 3.95 8.76 -13.55
C ALA A 160 3.26 8.60 -14.92
N LEU A 161 3.63 7.57 -15.69
CA LEU A 161 2.95 7.21 -16.93
C LEU A 161 1.47 6.88 -16.71
N ALA A 162 1.15 6.06 -15.71
CA ALA A 162 -0.23 5.73 -15.36
C ALA A 162 -1.05 6.98 -14.97
N VAL A 163 -0.44 7.91 -14.20
CA VAL A 163 -1.04 9.21 -13.84
C VAL A 163 -1.31 10.06 -15.08
N VAL A 164 -0.37 10.13 -16.02
CA VAL A 164 -0.54 10.85 -17.30
C VAL A 164 -1.70 10.23 -18.10
N LEU A 165 -1.69 8.92 -18.27
CA LEU A 165 -2.75 8.21 -19.00
C LEU A 165 -4.12 8.41 -18.33
N ALA A 166 -4.19 8.28 -17.01
CA ALA A 166 -5.43 8.52 -16.27
C ALA A 166 -5.93 9.95 -16.43
N ALA A 167 -5.05 10.95 -16.42
CA ALA A 167 -5.43 12.35 -16.58
C ALA A 167 -6.03 12.66 -17.98
N TYR A 168 -5.56 11.99 -19.02
CA TYR A 168 -6.05 12.21 -20.39
C TYR A 168 -7.22 11.28 -20.77
N LEU A 169 -7.25 10.06 -20.27
CA LEU A 169 -8.18 9.01 -20.72
C LEU A 169 -9.38 8.80 -19.78
N SER A 170 -9.24 9.12 -18.49
CA SER A 170 -10.29 8.86 -17.50
C SER A 170 -10.98 10.13 -17.00
N ARG A 171 -12.29 10.03 -16.79
CA ARG A 171 -13.11 11.06 -16.13
C ARG A 171 -13.70 10.57 -14.81
N HIS A 172 -13.35 9.35 -14.39
CA HIS A 172 -13.89 8.73 -13.20
C HIS A 172 -13.10 9.18 -11.96
N TRP A 173 -13.81 9.51 -10.88
CA TRP A 173 -13.20 9.99 -9.63
C TRP A 173 -12.22 8.97 -9.01
N ALA A 174 -12.58 7.67 -9.07
CA ALA A 174 -11.73 6.59 -8.53
C ALA A 174 -10.37 6.47 -9.26
N SER A 175 -10.31 6.81 -10.57
CA SER A 175 -9.02 6.85 -11.28
C SER A 175 -8.11 7.93 -10.72
N SER A 176 -8.65 9.10 -10.35
CA SER A 176 -7.89 10.19 -9.70
C SER A 176 -7.42 9.79 -8.30
N LEU A 177 -8.28 9.08 -7.54
CA LEU A 177 -7.89 8.52 -6.23
C LEU A 177 -6.78 7.47 -6.36
N ALA A 178 -6.93 6.53 -7.29
CA ALA A 178 -5.90 5.52 -7.55
C ALA A 178 -4.56 6.16 -7.94
N SER A 179 -4.59 7.18 -8.82
CA SER A 179 -3.41 7.96 -9.21
C SER A 179 -2.76 8.68 -8.02
N LEU A 180 -3.56 9.25 -7.12
CA LEU A 180 -3.04 9.90 -5.92
C LEU A 180 -2.35 8.90 -4.98
N VAL A 181 -3.01 7.78 -4.69
CA VAL A 181 -2.49 6.74 -3.80
C VAL A 181 -1.22 6.09 -4.36
N THR A 182 -1.25 5.66 -5.63
CA THR A 182 -0.06 5.05 -6.26
C THR A 182 1.08 6.04 -6.42
N GLY A 183 0.78 7.34 -6.61
CA GLY A 183 1.78 8.39 -6.65
C GLY A 183 2.49 8.60 -5.31
N VAL A 184 1.77 8.57 -4.20
CA VAL A 184 2.37 8.61 -2.84
C VAL A 184 3.23 7.36 -2.60
N LEU A 185 2.78 6.18 -3.03
CA LEU A 185 3.57 4.95 -2.94
C LEU A 185 4.86 5.06 -3.77
N ALA A 186 4.82 5.65 -4.97
CA ALA A 186 6.02 5.85 -5.78
C ALA A 186 7.06 6.72 -5.07
N LEU A 187 6.63 7.80 -4.41
CA LEU A 187 7.53 8.64 -3.58
C LEU A 187 8.11 7.84 -2.40
N THR A 188 7.30 6.97 -1.79
CA THR A 188 7.74 6.10 -0.68
C THR A 188 8.82 5.12 -1.13
N PHE A 189 8.68 4.48 -2.28
CA PHE A 189 9.70 3.57 -2.82
C PHE A 189 11.04 4.27 -3.05
N VAL A 190 11.04 5.47 -3.61
CA VAL A 190 12.28 6.26 -3.80
C VAL A 190 12.92 6.61 -2.44
N SER A 191 12.11 6.91 -1.42
CA SER A 191 12.61 7.27 -0.10
C SER A 191 13.23 6.08 0.65
N VAL A 192 12.63 4.89 0.55
CA VAL A 192 13.08 3.69 1.29
C VAL A 192 14.22 2.94 0.61
N THR A 193 14.66 3.34 -0.59
CA THR A 193 15.80 2.76 -1.30
C THR A 193 17.07 3.61 -1.22
N GLY A 194 17.04 4.69 -0.45
CA GLY A 194 18.16 5.62 -0.26
C GLY A 194 19.01 5.33 0.98
N ASN A 195 19.55 6.38 1.58
CA ASN A 195 20.47 6.34 2.73
C ASN A 195 19.90 5.59 3.94
N VAL A 196 18.59 5.54 4.10
CA VAL A 196 17.89 4.91 5.23
C VAL A 196 18.02 3.39 5.29
N THR A 197 18.54 2.74 4.24
CA THR A 197 18.72 1.28 4.18
C THR A 197 20.05 0.79 4.73
N VAL A 198 20.89 1.66 5.27
CA VAL A 198 22.26 1.33 5.66
C VAL A 198 22.46 1.52 7.16
N GLY A 199 23.12 0.56 7.80
CA GLY A 199 23.61 0.67 9.15
C GLY A 199 22.73 0.05 10.23
N LEU A 200 23.27 0.08 11.46
CA LEU A 200 22.58 -0.43 12.64
C LEU A 200 21.21 0.25 12.79
N SER A 201 20.17 -0.55 13.01
CA SER A 201 18.78 -0.11 13.13
C SER A 201 18.15 0.49 11.86
N HIS A 202 18.69 0.16 10.66
CA HIS A 202 18.08 0.62 9.40
C HIS A 202 16.68 0.06 9.15
N ASP A 203 16.31 -1.07 9.74
CA ASP A 203 14.95 -1.61 9.76
C ASP A 203 13.95 -0.60 10.33
N TRP A 204 14.20 -0.07 11.54
CA TRP A 204 13.33 0.94 12.16
C TRP A 204 13.30 2.25 11.39
N VAL A 205 14.43 2.63 10.81
CA VAL A 205 14.54 3.89 10.07
C VAL A 205 13.83 3.79 8.73
N THR A 206 13.91 2.65 8.06
CA THR A 206 13.16 2.38 6.84
C THR A 206 11.65 2.41 7.11
N ASP A 207 11.20 1.79 8.21
CA ASP A 207 9.80 1.83 8.64
C ASP A 207 9.35 3.27 8.96
N ALA A 208 10.19 4.04 9.68
CA ALA A 208 9.91 5.44 9.96
C ALA A 208 9.89 6.30 8.68
N ALA A 209 10.75 6.01 7.71
CA ALA A 209 10.79 6.71 6.41
C ALA A 209 9.50 6.47 5.59
N VAL A 210 8.88 5.29 5.68
CA VAL A 210 7.56 5.02 5.09
C VAL A 210 6.50 5.96 5.70
N ALA A 211 6.39 5.99 7.02
CA ALA A 211 5.42 6.82 7.72
C ALA A 211 5.67 8.33 7.48
N LEU A 212 6.94 8.74 7.54
CA LEU A 212 7.40 10.09 7.24
C LEU A 212 6.99 10.51 5.82
N THR A 213 7.31 9.70 4.81
CA THR A 213 7.04 10.05 3.42
C THR A 213 5.54 10.16 3.15
N ILE A 214 4.73 9.24 3.67
CA ILE A 214 3.27 9.29 3.53
C ILE A 214 2.71 10.54 4.21
N ALA A 215 3.15 10.84 5.44
CA ALA A 215 2.67 12.00 6.19
C ALA A 215 3.10 13.33 5.56
N ALA A 216 4.37 13.45 5.16
CA ALA A 216 4.89 14.64 4.48
C ALA A 216 4.23 14.83 3.12
N ALA A 217 4.09 13.77 2.31
CA ALA A 217 3.39 13.83 1.04
C ALA A 217 1.93 14.27 1.21
N ALA A 218 1.20 13.71 2.19
CA ALA A 218 -0.17 14.11 2.47
C ALA A 218 -0.28 15.57 2.97
N LEU A 219 0.64 16.01 3.83
CA LEU A 219 0.72 17.41 4.31
C LEU A 219 0.95 18.38 3.14
N ILE A 220 1.94 18.08 2.32
CA ILE A 220 2.39 18.95 1.22
C ILE A 220 1.37 18.96 0.07
N THR A 221 0.92 17.78 -0.39
CA THR A 221 -0.08 17.69 -1.47
C THR A 221 -1.43 18.21 -0.99
N GLY A 222 -1.76 18.05 0.30
CA GLY A 222 -2.92 18.65 0.94
C GLY A 222 -2.89 20.18 0.92
N ALA A 223 -1.71 20.80 1.18
CA ALA A 223 -1.54 22.25 1.09
C ALA A 223 -1.75 22.75 -0.34
N VAL A 224 -1.08 22.11 -1.33
CA VAL A 224 -1.24 22.44 -2.76
C VAL A 224 -2.70 22.25 -3.19
N GLY A 225 -3.32 21.12 -2.83
CA GLY A 225 -4.70 20.82 -3.19
C GLY A 225 -5.71 21.79 -2.58
N ALA A 226 -5.54 22.18 -1.32
CA ALA A 226 -6.41 23.15 -0.66
C ALA A 226 -6.23 24.56 -1.25
N TRP A 227 -4.99 24.92 -1.64
CA TRP A 227 -4.70 26.17 -2.31
C TRP A 227 -5.33 26.23 -3.72
N VAL A 228 -5.19 25.16 -4.52
CA VAL A 228 -5.78 25.02 -5.86
C VAL A 228 -7.31 25.04 -5.79
N ALA A 229 -7.94 24.36 -4.82
CA ALA A 229 -9.39 24.38 -4.62
C ALA A 229 -9.90 25.76 -4.18
N GLY A 230 -9.10 26.54 -3.46
CA GLY A 230 -9.32 27.98 -3.16
C GLY A 230 -10.57 28.31 -2.34
N THR A 231 -11.17 27.33 -1.63
CA THR A 231 -12.37 27.51 -0.83
C THR A 231 -12.05 27.52 0.68
N GLU A 232 -12.86 28.20 1.48
CA GLU A 232 -12.73 28.13 2.93
C GLU A 232 -12.90 26.70 3.47
N ALA A 233 -13.80 25.93 2.85
CA ALA A 233 -14.03 24.54 3.23
C ALA A 233 -12.78 23.68 3.00
N SER A 234 -12.09 23.83 1.88
CA SER A 234 -10.82 23.14 1.60
C SER A 234 -9.74 23.53 2.61
N GLY A 235 -9.62 24.82 2.91
CA GLY A 235 -8.69 25.32 3.93
C GLY A 235 -8.95 24.75 5.33
N ARG A 236 -10.21 24.72 5.76
CA ARG A 236 -10.58 24.12 7.05
C ARG A 236 -10.32 22.61 7.13
N ARG A 237 -10.53 21.87 6.02
CA ARG A 237 -10.20 20.43 5.95
C ARG A 237 -8.71 20.18 6.05
N TYR A 238 -7.92 20.89 5.26
CA TYR A 238 -6.47 20.85 5.34
C TYR A 238 -5.97 21.16 6.75
N GLN A 239 -6.48 22.23 7.37
CA GLN A 239 -6.10 22.65 8.72
C GLN A 239 -6.35 21.55 9.76
N ARG A 240 -7.44 20.78 9.67
CA ARG A 240 -7.74 19.66 10.60
C ARG A 240 -6.78 18.49 10.42
N ALA A 241 -6.34 18.21 9.18
CA ALA A 241 -5.43 17.11 8.89
C ALA A 241 -3.96 17.49 9.12
N ALA A 242 -3.60 18.75 9.00
CA ALA A 242 -2.21 19.20 8.99
C ALA A 242 -1.44 18.90 10.27
N LEU A 243 -2.04 19.09 11.45
CA LEU A 243 -1.35 18.87 12.74
C LEU A 243 -0.95 17.40 12.98
N PRO A 244 -1.83 16.40 12.84
CA PRO A 244 -1.41 15.01 13.01
C PRO A 244 -0.40 14.56 11.94
N LEU A 245 -0.54 15.01 10.68
CA LEU A 245 0.44 14.73 9.64
C LEU A 245 1.81 15.35 9.95
N LEU A 246 1.84 16.59 10.43
CA LEU A 246 3.05 17.26 10.86
C LEU A 246 3.72 16.52 12.03
N ALA A 247 2.94 16.07 13.02
CA ALA A 247 3.47 15.32 14.15
C ALA A 247 4.13 14.00 13.71
N VAL A 248 3.51 13.25 12.79
CA VAL A 248 4.10 12.02 12.23
C VAL A 248 5.35 12.35 11.42
N ALA A 249 5.34 13.40 10.60
CA ALA A 249 6.51 13.81 9.83
C ALA A 249 7.69 14.23 10.74
N MET A 250 7.43 15.01 11.80
CA MET A 250 8.43 15.39 12.79
C MET A 250 9.02 14.19 13.52
N ALA A 251 8.17 13.26 13.98
CA ALA A 251 8.62 12.05 14.66
C ALA A 251 9.45 11.15 13.71
N GLY A 252 9.00 10.97 12.47
CA GLY A 252 9.73 10.20 11.47
C GLY A 252 11.11 10.78 11.17
N HIS A 253 11.21 12.11 10.96
CA HIS A 253 12.51 12.78 10.82
C HIS A 253 13.38 12.63 12.06
N GLY A 254 12.79 12.63 13.25
CA GLY A 254 13.52 12.39 14.50
C GLY A 254 14.17 11.02 14.53
N VAL A 255 13.46 9.96 14.12
CA VAL A 255 14.00 8.60 14.05
C VAL A 255 15.09 8.48 12.98
N VAL A 256 14.87 9.06 11.78
CA VAL A 256 15.87 9.09 10.70
C VAL A 256 17.12 9.81 11.16
N ALA A 257 17.00 11.01 11.73
CA ALA A 257 18.13 11.80 12.23
C ALA A 257 18.92 11.07 13.32
N TRP A 258 18.21 10.46 14.29
CA TRP A 258 18.86 9.69 15.37
C TRP A 258 19.78 8.60 14.82
N GLN A 259 19.29 7.82 13.88
CA GLN A 259 20.08 6.71 13.35
C GLN A 259 21.19 7.21 12.40
N GLN A 260 20.87 8.11 11.46
CA GLN A 260 21.80 8.56 10.43
C GLN A 260 22.98 9.37 11.02
N MET A 261 22.73 10.09 12.11
CA MET A 261 23.78 10.85 12.80
C MET A 261 24.75 10.01 13.62
N ALA A 262 24.44 8.74 13.91
CA ALA A 262 25.32 7.81 14.61
C ALA A 262 25.92 8.39 15.93
N GLY A 263 25.11 9.14 16.68
CA GLY A 263 25.53 9.80 17.92
C GLY A 263 26.28 11.13 17.73
N GLN A 264 26.57 11.54 16.49
CA GLN A 264 27.21 12.84 16.23
C GLN A 264 26.21 14.00 16.42
N PRO A 265 26.65 15.15 16.94
CA PRO A 265 25.81 16.34 17.02
C PRO A 265 25.40 16.83 15.61
N LEU A 266 24.16 17.28 15.46
CA LEU A 266 23.61 17.77 14.17
C LEU A 266 24.46 18.91 13.57
N THR A 267 25.04 19.76 14.41
CA THR A 267 25.84 20.92 13.96
C THR A 267 27.23 20.58 13.46
N CYS A 268 27.70 19.34 13.64
CA CYS A 268 29.07 18.94 13.29
C CYS A 268 29.21 18.42 11.86
N THR A 269 28.10 18.21 11.13
CA THR A 269 28.14 17.57 9.81
C THR A 269 27.24 18.31 8.80
N PRO A 270 27.58 18.28 7.52
CA PRO A 270 26.69 18.82 6.48
C PRO A 270 25.34 18.15 6.41
N TYR A 271 25.27 16.83 6.63
CA TYR A 271 24.01 16.09 6.72
C TYR A 271 23.12 16.64 7.86
N GLY A 272 23.69 16.85 9.05
CA GLY A 272 22.97 17.37 10.19
C GLY A 272 22.42 18.79 9.99
N TRP A 273 23.12 19.66 9.23
CA TRP A 273 22.59 20.97 8.89
C TRP A 273 21.36 20.91 7.98
N TRP A 274 21.31 19.97 7.02
CA TRP A 274 20.10 19.73 6.21
C TRP A 274 18.97 19.18 7.07
N THR A 275 19.26 18.28 7.99
CA THR A 275 18.29 17.79 8.97
C THR A 275 17.72 18.94 9.84
N ILE A 276 18.57 19.87 10.33
CA ILE A 276 18.10 21.07 11.04
C ILE A 276 17.19 21.90 10.15
N ALA A 277 17.56 22.13 8.89
CA ALA A 277 16.75 22.91 7.94
C ALA A 277 15.36 22.27 7.74
N LEU A 278 15.27 20.95 7.63
CA LEU A 278 14.01 20.21 7.53
C LEU A 278 13.14 20.39 8.79
N PHE A 279 13.72 20.27 9.99
CA PHE A 279 12.99 20.53 11.25
C PHE A 279 12.51 21.97 11.35
N VAL A 280 13.31 22.95 10.92
CA VAL A 280 12.91 24.36 10.88
C VAL A 280 11.73 24.57 9.94
N ILE A 281 11.77 23.97 8.74
CA ILE A 281 10.66 24.09 7.77
C ILE A 281 9.38 23.44 8.33
N LEU A 282 9.47 22.25 8.92
CA LEU A 282 8.32 21.60 9.57
C LEU A 282 7.81 22.45 10.76
N GLY A 283 8.70 23.06 11.54
CA GLY A 283 8.34 24.03 12.58
C GLY A 283 7.59 25.23 12.03
N LEU A 284 8.00 25.76 10.87
CA LEU A 284 7.29 26.85 10.17
C LEU A 284 5.90 26.42 9.68
N PHE A 285 5.71 25.16 9.24
CA PHE A 285 4.35 24.61 9.00
C PHE A 285 3.51 24.64 10.28
N GLY A 286 4.10 24.27 11.41
CA GLY A 286 3.44 24.33 12.72
C GLY A 286 3.05 25.77 13.12
N LEU A 287 3.97 26.72 12.96
CA LEU A 287 3.68 28.14 13.20
C LEU A 287 2.58 28.66 12.26
N SER A 288 2.62 28.29 10.99
CA SER A 288 1.57 28.62 10.02
C SER A 288 0.21 28.04 10.43
N TRP A 289 0.21 26.82 10.96
CA TRP A 289 -1.00 26.19 11.52
C TRP A 289 -1.55 26.97 12.72
N VAL A 290 -0.70 27.34 13.70
CA VAL A 290 -1.09 28.13 14.88
C VAL A 290 -1.62 29.51 14.45
N ALA A 291 -0.92 30.20 13.56
CA ALA A 291 -1.34 31.51 13.06
C ALA A 291 -2.75 31.47 12.43
N ARG A 292 -3.08 30.39 11.73
CA ARG A 292 -4.45 30.19 11.18
C ARG A 292 -5.49 29.90 12.26
N GLN A 293 -5.11 29.27 13.37
CA GLN A 293 -6.03 29.06 14.49
C GLN A 293 -6.38 30.39 15.19
N VAL A 294 -5.40 31.27 15.34
CA VAL A 294 -5.56 32.55 16.03
C VAL A 294 -6.24 33.61 15.13
N ALA A 295 -5.78 33.76 13.92
CA ALA A 295 -6.21 34.85 13.00
C ALA A 295 -7.38 34.49 12.08
N GLY A 296 -7.86 33.23 12.14
CA GLY A 296 -8.83 32.67 11.18
C GLY A 296 -8.19 32.25 9.85
N VAL A 297 -8.82 31.27 9.18
CA VAL A 297 -8.32 30.72 7.92
C VAL A 297 -8.78 31.58 6.75
N ARG A 298 -7.86 32.29 6.12
CA ARG A 298 -8.06 32.90 4.80
C ARG A 298 -7.36 32.02 3.75
N PRO A 299 -8.11 31.30 2.88
CA PRO A 299 -7.54 30.21 2.06
C PRO A 299 -6.42 30.63 1.12
N GLY A 300 -6.45 31.84 0.57
CA GLY A 300 -5.50 32.29 -0.45
C GLY A 300 -4.06 32.40 0.06
N ALA A 301 -3.74 33.52 0.73
CA ALA A 301 -2.36 33.85 1.11
C ALA A 301 -1.82 32.96 2.26
N SER A 302 -2.67 32.51 3.20
CA SER A 302 -2.21 31.72 4.35
C SER A 302 -1.81 30.29 3.97
N ILE A 303 -2.51 29.66 3.02
CA ILE A 303 -2.15 28.32 2.51
C ILE A 303 -1.06 28.43 1.44
N GLY A 304 -1.03 29.52 0.68
CA GLY A 304 0.04 29.80 -0.28
C GLY A 304 1.43 29.81 0.37
N ARG A 305 1.56 30.25 1.62
CA ARG A 305 2.81 30.13 2.40
C ARG A 305 3.22 28.68 2.64
N ASP A 306 2.26 27.79 2.94
CA ASP A 306 2.56 26.38 3.11
C ASP A 306 3.02 25.73 1.79
N VAL A 307 2.53 26.20 0.64
CA VAL A 307 3.04 25.77 -0.68
C VAL A 307 4.49 26.20 -0.90
N LEU A 308 4.87 27.40 -0.47
CA LEU A 308 6.28 27.84 -0.52
C LEU A 308 7.17 26.98 0.39
N LEU A 309 6.71 26.70 1.62
CA LEU A 309 7.40 25.81 2.54
C LEU A 309 7.52 24.38 1.97
N ALA A 310 6.52 23.91 1.22
CA ALA A 310 6.55 22.61 0.57
C ALA A 310 7.69 22.49 -0.46
N VAL A 311 7.89 23.53 -1.30
CA VAL A 311 9.00 23.57 -2.27
C VAL A 311 10.34 23.58 -1.53
N ALA A 312 10.48 24.41 -0.50
CA ALA A 312 11.70 24.48 0.32
C ALA A 312 11.98 23.12 1.00
N TYR A 313 10.97 22.46 1.55
CA TYR A 313 11.08 21.13 2.15
C TYR A 313 11.62 20.10 1.14
N VAL A 314 11.04 20.06 -0.07
CA VAL A 314 11.49 19.12 -1.12
C VAL A 314 12.93 19.39 -1.52
N ALA A 315 13.35 20.64 -1.63
CA ALA A 315 14.73 21.00 -1.94
C ALA A 315 15.72 20.54 -0.85
N CYS A 316 15.40 20.83 0.42
CA CYS A 316 16.23 20.41 1.55
C CYS A 316 16.28 18.88 1.68
N LEU A 317 15.15 18.19 1.48
CA LEU A 317 15.09 16.72 1.48
C LEU A 317 15.94 16.12 0.35
N THR A 318 15.89 16.71 -0.86
CA THR A 318 16.72 16.26 -1.98
C THR A 318 18.20 16.46 -1.66
N ALA A 319 18.58 17.59 -1.08
CA ALA A 319 19.95 17.85 -0.65
C ALA A 319 20.42 16.86 0.43
N GLU A 320 19.62 16.66 1.48
CA GLU A 320 19.91 15.72 2.55
C GLU A 320 20.15 14.29 2.03
N ASN A 321 19.30 13.81 1.12
CA ASN A 321 19.39 12.46 0.56
C ASN A 321 20.67 12.20 -0.24
N HIS A 322 21.30 13.22 -0.78
CA HIS A 322 22.54 13.10 -1.55
C HIS A 322 23.80 13.35 -0.70
N VAL A 323 23.64 13.96 0.47
CA VAL A 323 24.77 14.14 1.41
C VAL A 323 24.95 12.87 2.22
N PRO A 324 26.16 12.24 2.22
CA PRO A 324 26.43 11.05 3.01
C PRO A 324 26.27 11.32 4.51
N PRO A 325 25.47 10.52 5.23
CA PRO A 325 25.31 10.64 6.67
C PRO A 325 26.53 10.06 7.43
N PRO A 326 26.80 10.49 8.68
CA PRO A 326 27.85 9.92 9.53
C PRO A 326 27.77 8.41 9.70
N ARG A 327 26.58 7.82 9.67
CA ARG A 327 26.34 6.37 9.78
C ARG A 327 27.15 5.55 8.76
N PHE A 328 27.44 6.09 7.59
CA PHE A 328 28.20 5.39 6.55
C PHE A 328 29.68 5.16 6.90
N LEU A 329 30.19 5.87 7.91
CA LEU A 329 31.56 5.73 8.39
C LEU A 329 31.74 4.63 9.43
N GLU A 330 30.64 4.04 9.94
CA GLU A 330 30.71 3.00 10.95
C GLU A 330 30.84 1.61 10.30
N PRO A 331 31.77 0.77 10.78
CA PRO A 331 31.88 -0.62 10.37
C PRO A 331 30.61 -1.41 10.69
N GLN A 332 30.21 -2.31 9.79
CA GLN A 332 29.01 -3.11 9.94
C GLN A 332 29.30 -4.58 9.71
N SER A 333 28.66 -5.46 10.49
CA SER A 333 28.63 -6.88 10.19
C SER A 333 27.72 -7.16 8.98
N ILE A 334 27.90 -8.33 8.35
CA ILE A 334 27.02 -8.79 7.27
C ILE A 334 25.56 -8.80 7.72
N MET A 335 25.31 -9.29 8.95
CA MET A 335 23.96 -9.39 9.51
C MET A 335 23.33 -8.00 9.71
N VAL A 336 24.08 -7.03 10.27
CA VAL A 336 23.63 -5.64 10.39
C VAL A 336 23.36 -5.00 9.03
N ASN A 337 24.18 -5.30 8.02
CA ASN A 337 23.99 -4.76 6.67
C ASN A 337 22.71 -5.27 6.00
N TYR A 338 22.28 -6.49 6.31
CA TYR A 338 21.05 -7.09 5.74
C TYR A 338 19.80 -6.82 6.58
N LEU A 339 19.91 -6.89 7.91
CA LEU A 339 18.78 -6.87 8.83
C LEU A 339 18.62 -5.56 9.60
N GLY A 340 19.72 -4.83 9.83
CA GLY A 340 19.77 -3.69 10.74
C GLY A 340 20.13 -4.06 12.19
N TYR A 341 20.27 -5.34 12.51
CA TYR A 341 20.56 -5.87 13.85
C TYR A 341 21.22 -7.25 13.78
N GLU A 342 21.65 -7.76 14.93
CA GLU A 342 22.26 -9.08 15.04
C GLU A 342 21.37 -10.05 15.80
N VAL A 343 21.30 -11.30 15.33
CA VAL A 343 20.57 -12.42 15.96
C VAL A 343 21.57 -13.51 16.31
N VAL A 344 22.32 -13.31 17.40
CA VAL A 344 23.45 -14.17 17.79
C VAL A 344 23.07 -15.36 18.67
N VAL A 345 21.84 -15.39 19.18
CA VAL A 345 21.39 -16.39 20.14
C VAL A 345 20.29 -17.26 19.54
N PRO A 346 20.29 -18.59 19.72
CA PRO A 346 19.26 -19.47 19.16
C PRO A 346 17.88 -19.21 19.75
N PRO A 347 16.79 -19.50 18.99
CA PRO A 347 15.42 -19.35 19.47
C PRO A 347 15.12 -20.34 20.61
N THR A 348 14.44 -19.83 21.62
CA THR A 348 13.75 -20.66 22.64
C THR A 348 12.28 -20.30 22.63
N ILE A 349 11.40 -21.16 23.14
CA ILE A 349 9.96 -20.86 23.21
C ILE A 349 9.73 -19.54 23.95
N GLU A 350 10.44 -19.31 25.06
CA GLU A 350 10.35 -18.07 25.81
C GLU A 350 10.73 -16.84 24.94
N ARG A 351 11.82 -16.90 24.20
CA ARG A 351 12.25 -15.81 23.31
C ARG A 351 11.25 -15.58 22.17
N LEU A 352 10.72 -16.63 21.59
CA LEU A 352 9.76 -16.53 20.49
C LEU A 352 8.47 -15.82 20.89
N VAL A 353 7.99 -16.04 22.13
CA VAL A 353 6.73 -15.45 22.60
C VAL A 353 6.92 -14.16 23.41
N SER A 354 8.13 -13.88 23.89
CA SER A 354 8.45 -12.62 24.58
C SER A 354 8.60 -11.46 23.61
N LEU A 355 8.67 -10.24 24.14
CA LEU A 355 8.96 -9.05 23.36
C LEU A 355 10.37 -9.18 22.77
N GLY A 356 10.45 -9.20 21.44
CA GLY A 356 11.67 -9.15 20.67
C GLY A 356 11.88 -7.77 20.02
N ARG A 357 12.57 -7.75 18.89
CA ARG A 357 12.74 -6.53 18.10
C ARG A 357 11.44 -6.18 17.36
N PRO A 358 10.75 -5.06 17.67
CA PRO A 358 9.47 -4.75 17.05
C PRO A 358 9.64 -4.31 15.59
N ASN A 359 8.71 -4.75 14.74
CA ASN A 359 8.52 -4.24 13.40
C ASN A 359 7.63 -2.98 13.48
N LEU A 360 8.25 -1.80 13.38
CA LEU A 360 7.56 -0.54 13.62
C LEU A 360 6.48 -0.23 12.57
N LEU A 361 6.69 -0.63 11.31
CA LEU A 361 5.71 -0.44 10.25
C LEU A 361 4.41 -1.19 10.56
N TRP A 362 4.50 -2.47 10.92
CA TRP A 362 3.33 -3.28 11.24
C TRP A 362 2.66 -2.84 12.54
N VAL A 363 3.43 -2.43 13.55
CA VAL A 363 2.87 -1.80 14.76
C VAL A 363 2.06 -0.56 14.39
N GLY A 364 2.59 0.32 13.53
CA GLY A 364 1.89 1.49 13.04
C GLY A 364 0.61 1.15 12.27
N ILE A 365 0.67 0.17 11.36
CA ILE A 365 -0.49 -0.33 10.61
C ILE A 365 -1.57 -0.86 11.56
N VAL A 366 -1.19 -1.66 12.57
CA VAL A 366 -2.11 -2.23 13.56
C VAL A 366 -2.80 -1.12 14.35
N VAL A 367 -2.05 -0.14 14.85
CA VAL A 367 -2.60 0.99 15.62
C VAL A 367 -3.60 1.77 14.76
N CYS A 368 -3.26 2.05 13.50
CA CYS A 368 -4.14 2.74 12.57
C CYS A 368 -5.41 1.92 12.26
N ALA A 369 -5.26 0.61 11.99
CA ALA A 369 -6.36 -0.28 11.65
C ALA A 369 -7.34 -0.48 12.81
N LEU A 370 -6.82 -0.72 14.02
CA LEU A 370 -7.65 -0.82 15.23
C LEU A 370 -8.31 0.51 15.57
N GLY A 371 -7.54 1.60 15.58
CA GLY A 371 -8.05 2.93 15.89
C GLY A 371 -9.14 3.38 14.93
N ALA A 372 -8.91 3.28 13.62
CA ALA A 372 -9.89 3.65 12.60
C ALA A 372 -11.17 2.80 12.70
N TYR A 373 -11.04 1.49 12.93
CA TYR A 373 -12.18 0.59 13.06
C TYR A 373 -13.00 0.90 14.31
N LEU A 374 -12.38 1.06 15.47
CA LEU A 374 -13.08 1.37 16.73
C LEU A 374 -13.79 2.73 16.66
N VAL A 375 -13.14 3.74 16.06
CA VAL A 375 -13.77 5.03 15.77
C VAL A 375 -14.96 4.85 14.81
N GLY A 376 -14.81 4.01 13.81
CA GLY A 376 -15.88 3.63 12.88
C GLY A 376 -17.07 3.01 13.60
N VAL A 377 -16.85 2.07 14.51
CA VAL A 377 -17.92 1.44 15.33
C VAL A 377 -18.66 2.48 16.18
N VAL A 378 -17.93 3.38 16.84
CA VAL A 378 -18.55 4.45 17.63
C VAL A 378 -19.40 5.37 16.73
N ARG A 379 -18.90 5.76 15.56
CA ARG A 379 -19.62 6.61 14.61
C ARG A 379 -20.85 5.90 14.04
N ALA A 380 -20.72 4.63 13.61
CA ALA A 380 -21.84 3.85 13.10
C ALA A 380 -22.98 3.74 14.14
N ARG A 381 -22.62 3.49 15.41
CA ARG A 381 -23.61 3.46 16.51
C ARG A 381 -24.27 4.82 16.74
N ARG A 382 -23.51 5.92 16.67
CA ARG A 382 -24.04 7.29 16.76
C ARG A 382 -24.97 7.63 15.59
N ASN A 383 -24.74 7.04 14.41
CA ASN A 383 -25.61 7.16 13.25
C ASN A 383 -26.84 6.23 13.30
N GLY A 384 -27.09 5.53 14.43
CA GLY A 384 -28.24 4.66 14.62
C GLY A 384 -28.06 3.23 14.12
N HIS A 385 -26.91 2.86 13.60
CA HIS A 385 -26.64 1.50 13.11
C HIS A 385 -26.26 0.55 14.26
N ARG A 386 -26.91 -0.61 14.34
CA ARG A 386 -26.52 -1.69 15.25
C ARG A 386 -25.32 -2.43 14.64
N TRP A 387 -24.15 -2.36 15.32
CA TRP A 387 -22.95 -3.06 14.89
C TRP A 387 -22.72 -4.33 15.71
N PRO A 388 -22.68 -5.54 15.09
CA PRO A 388 -22.52 -6.81 15.78
C PRO A 388 -21.15 -6.91 16.46
N LEU A 389 -21.15 -7.34 17.73
CA LEU A 389 -19.92 -7.51 18.52
C LEU A 389 -18.96 -8.53 17.88
N GLY A 390 -19.49 -9.63 17.31
CA GLY A 390 -18.67 -10.66 16.67
C GLY A 390 -17.76 -10.13 15.55
N ARG A 391 -18.23 -9.13 14.77
CA ARG A 391 -17.40 -8.46 13.75
C ARG A 391 -16.24 -7.68 14.38
N THR A 392 -16.53 -6.96 15.47
CA THR A 392 -15.48 -6.21 16.20
C THR A 392 -14.46 -7.17 16.81
N VAL A 393 -14.90 -8.26 17.40
CA VAL A 393 -14.01 -9.29 17.96
C VAL A 393 -13.12 -9.90 16.86
N ALA A 394 -13.69 -10.26 15.72
CA ALA A 394 -12.92 -10.83 14.61
C ALA A 394 -11.85 -9.85 14.08
N TRP A 395 -12.22 -8.56 13.89
CA TRP A 395 -11.25 -7.53 13.50
C TRP A 395 -10.15 -7.34 14.54
N CYS A 396 -10.52 -7.21 15.81
CA CYS A 396 -9.53 -7.07 16.88
C CYS A 396 -8.61 -8.31 16.97
N ALA A 397 -9.15 -9.52 16.81
CA ALA A 397 -8.36 -10.75 16.82
C ALA A 397 -7.34 -10.79 15.68
N ALA A 398 -7.74 -10.40 14.44
CA ALA A 398 -6.84 -10.30 13.30
C ALA A 398 -5.64 -9.38 13.59
N TRP A 399 -5.94 -8.17 14.06
CA TRP A 399 -4.90 -7.16 14.26
C TRP A 399 -4.09 -7.35 15.53
N LEU A 400 -4.66 -7.94 16.59
CA LEU A 400 -3.90 -8.33 17.78
C LEU A 400 -2.97 -9.53 17.50
N LEU A 401 -3.39 -10.47 16.65
CA LEU A 401 -2.50 -11.53 16.15
C LEU A 401 -1.35 -10.93 15.33
N THR A 402 -1.65 -10.00 14.44
CA THR A 402 -0.61 -9.27 13.68
C THR A 402 0.33 -8.50 14.60
N LEU A 403 -0.20 -7.84 15.64
CA LEU A 403 0.62 -7.15 16.64
C LEU A 403 1.54 -8.12 17.36
N PHE A 404 1.02 -9.25 17.80
CA PHE A 404 1.83 -10.28 18.46
C PHE A 404 2.98 -10.74 17.56
N LEU A 405 2.70 -11.06 16.30
CA LEU A 405 3.75 -11.41 15.33
C LEU A 405 4.78 -10.29 15.18
N ALA A 406 4.34 -9.03 15.11
CA ALA A 406 5.20 -7.89 14.84
C ALA A 406 6.10 -7.47 16.02
N VAL A 407 5.71 -7.78 17.27
CA VAL A 407 6.46 -7.34 18.46
C VAL A 407 7.16 -8.47 19.20
N SER A 408 6.83 -9.73 18.91
CA SER A 408 7.44 -10.88 19.54
C SER A 408 8.74 -11.29 18.85
N GLY A 409 9.52 -12.16 19.49
CA GLY A 409 10.71 -12.75 18.88
C GLY A 409 10.41 -13.55 17.61
N LEU A 410 9.16 -13.95 17.36
CA LEU A 410 8.77 -14.60 16.10
C LEU A 410 9.15 -13.73 14.89
N TRP A 411 8.93 -12.41 14.95
CA TRP A 411 9.36 -11.51 13.88
C TRP A 411 10.88 -11.54 13.72
N GLU A 412 11.61 -11.35 14.80
CA GLU A 412 13.06 -11.29 14.79
C GLU A 412 13.68 -12.57 14.21
N TYR A 413 13.25 -13.76 14.68
CA TYR A 413 13.75 -15.02 14.17
C TYR A 413 13.24 -15.35 12.76
N SER A 414 12.10 -14.84 12.33
CA SER A 414 11.58 -15.04 10.96
C SER A 414 12.47 -14.38 9.89
N THR A 415 13.30 -13.43 10.26
CA THR A 415 14.23 -12.77 9.31
C THR A 415 15.50 -13.59 9.05
N VAL A 416 15.85 -14.54 9.91
CA VAL A 416 17.09 -15.31 9.83
C VAL A 416 16.87 -16.82 9.70
N GLN A 417 15.69 -17.30 9.98
CA GLN A 417 15.35 -18.73 10.01
C GLN A 417 14.10 -19.03 9.17
N TYR A 418 14.24 -19.90 8.19
CA TYR A 418 13.20 -20.14 7.19
C TYR A 418 11.94 -20.78 7.78
N SER A 419 12.07 -21.65 8.79
CA SER A 419 10.92 -22.25 9.47
C SER A 419 10.04 -21.21 10.17
N TRP A 420 10.61 -20.26 10.91
CA TRP A 420 9.84 -19.17 11.54
C TRP A 420 9.35 -18.14 10.53
N HIS A 421 10.09 -17.93 9.45
CA HIS A 421 9.61 -17.14 8.31
C HIS A 421 8.28 -17.70 7.78
N MET A 422 8.22 -19.03 7.56
CA MET A 422 6.98 -19.67 7.11
C MET A 422 5.84 -19.53 8.12
N VAL A 423 6.11 -19.64 9.42
CA VAL A 423 5.08 -19.44 10.45
C VAL A 423 4.47 -18.05 10.36
N VAL A 424 5.30 -17.00 10.29
CA VAL A 424 4.84 -15.61 10.22
C VAL A 424 4.09 -15.37 8.91
N HIS A 425 4.68 -15.77 7.77
CA HIS A 425 4.12 -15.46 6.45
C HIS A 425 2.82 -16.22 6.17
N MET A 426 2.71 -17.49 6.54
CA MET A 426 1.45 -18.24 6.37
C MET A 426 0.35 -17.69 7.29
N THR A 427 0.68 -17.28 8.51
CA THR A 427 -0.29 -16.64 9.41
C THR A 427 -0.82 -15.33 8.82
N VAL A 428 0.08 -14.48 8.30
CA VAL A 428 -0.29 -13.20 7.68
C VAL A 428 -1.04 -13.39 6.35
N ASN A 429 -0.73 -14.43 5.58
CA ASN A 429 -1.41 -14.71 4.30
C ASN A 429 -2.80 -15.33 4.47
N MET A 430 -3.01 -16.15 5.49
CA MET A 430 -4.23 -16.98 5.63
C MET A 430 -5.08 -16.61 6.83
N MET A 431 -4.55 -16.68 8.05
CA MET A 431 -5.32 -16.50 9.27
C MET A 431 -5.76 -15.04 9.48
N VAL A 432 -4.82 -14.11 9.38
CA VAL A 432 -5.09 -12.68 9.60
C VAL A 432 -6.13 -12.14 8.60
N PRO A 433 -6.01 -12.38 7.27
CA PRO A 433 -7.00 -11.89 6.31
C PRO A 433 -8.38 -12.49 6.49
N ALA A 434 -8.48 -13.79 6.79
CA ALA A 434 -9.76 -14.46 7.05
C ALA A 434 -10.51 -13.81 8.22
N LEU A 435 -9.81 -13.55 9.34
CA LEU A 435 -10.38 -12.86 10.49
C LEU A 435 -10.72 -11.39 10.18
N ALA A 436 -9.86 -10.69 9.44
CA ALA A 436 -10.08 -9.29 9.08
C ALA A 436 -11.33 -9.11 8.19
N VAL A 437 -11.54 -9.99 7.22
CA VAL A 437 -12.74 -9.99 6.37
C VAL A 437 -14.02 -10.19 7.17
N LEU A 438 -14.00 -11.05 8.19
CA LEU A 438 -15.14 -11.24 9.11
C LEU A 438 -15.52 -9.95 9.85
N GLY A 439 -14.56 -9.03 10.03
CA GLY A 439 -14.79 -7.69 10.59
C GLY A 439 -15.64 -6.78 9.72
N ALA A 440 -15.78 -7.05 8.42
CA ALA A 440 -16.54 -6.26 7.45
C ALA A 440 -16.20 -4.74 7.48
N PRO A 441 -14.91 -4.34 7.27
CA PRO A 441 -14.49 -2.95 7.42
C PRO A 441 -15.11 -1.99 6.41
N PHE A 442 -15.38 -2.42 5.17
CA PHE A 442 -16.02 -1.58 4.15
C PHE A 442 -17.48 -1.28 4.49
N LEU A 443 -18.20 -2.29 5.01
CA LEU A 443 -19.57 -2.11 5.48
C LEU A 443 -19.61 -1.16 6.70
N LEU A 444 -18.63 -1.29 7.61
CA LEU A 444 -18.47 -0.38 8.74
C LEU A 444 -18.20 1.05 8.27
N ALA A 445 -17.30 1.22 7.30
CA ALA A 445 -16.97 2.53 6.76
C ALA A 445 -18.18 3.23 6.16
N ARG A 446 -19.06 2.50 5.47
CA ARG A 446 -20.35 3.03 4.97
C ARG A 446 -21.29 3.42 6.11
N ALA A 447 -21.46 2.55 7.11
CA ALA A 447 -22.31 2.82 8.27
C ALA A 447 -21.82 4.00 9.12
N ALA A 448 -20.51 4.21 9.18
CA ALA A 448 -19.88 5.31 9.91
C ALA A 448 -19.83 6.63 9.14
N SER A 449 -20.12 6.60 7.82
CA SER A 449 -20.01 7.76 6.94
C SER A 449 -21.28 8.60 6.99
N VAL A 450 -21.09 9.93 7.10
CA VAL A 450 -22.15 10.91 6.91
C VAL A 450 -21.75 11.79 5.73
N ALA A 451 -22.59 11.87 4.72
CA ALA A 451 -22.38 12.77 3.59
C ALA A 451 -22.45 14.22 4.08
N GLY A 452 -21.38 14.97 3.85
CA GLY A 452 -21.33 16.41 4.12
C GLY A 452 -21.41 17.20 2.82
N PRO A 453 -22.00 18.41 2.84
CA PRO A 453 -22.10 19.21 1.63
C PRO A 453 -20.71 19.50 1.03
N GLY A 454 -20.51 19.15 -0.24
CA GLY A 454 -19.30 19.42 -1.01
C GLY A 454 -18.08 18.57 -0.64
N SER A 455 -18.26 17.40 -0.01
CA SER A 455 -17.18 16.45 0.26
C SER A 455 -17.60 15.03 -0.11
N VAL A 456 -16.66 14.26 -0.61
CA VAL A 456 -16.85 12.83 -0.80
C VAL A 456 -16.68 12.16 0.56
N SER A 457 -17.71 11.47 1.04
CA SER A 457 -17.64 10.66 2.25
C SER A 457 -16.86 9.38 1.99
N LEU A 458 -16.36 8.72 3.03
CA LEU A 458 -15.67 7.44 2.89
C LEU A 458 -16.57 6.36 2.26
N GLY A 459 -17.88 6.37 2.60
CA GLY A 459 -18.86 5.47 1.99
C GLY A 459 -19.04 5.69 0.48
N GLU A 460 -19.10 6.96 0.04
CA GLU A 460 -19.16 7.31 -1.38
C GLU A 460 -17.85 7.01 -2.12
N ALA A 461 -16.71 7.17 -1.47
CA ALA A 461 -15.41 6.78 -2.03
C ALA A 461 -15.32 5.28 -2.27
N ILE A 462 -15.79 4.46 -1.32
CA ILE A 462 -15.87 3.01 -1.47
C ILE A 462 -16.83 2.65 -2.63
N GLY A 463 -18.02 3.27 -2.72
CA GLY A 463 -18.93 3.05 -3.83
C GLY A 463 -18.30 3.37 -5.18
N ALA A 464 -17.63 4.52 -5.30
CA ALA A 464 -16.93 4.91 -6.53
C ALA A 464 -15.81 3.95 -6.92
N LEU A 465 -15.13 3.36 -5.92
CA LEU A 465 -14.09 2.36 -6.16
C LEU A 465 -14.69 1.05 -6.67
N GLU A 466 -15.80 0.58 -6.08
CA GLU A 466 -16.50 -0.65 -6.48
C GLU A 466 -17.06 -0.59 -7.90
N ASP A 467 -17.55 0.58 -8.31
CA ASP A 467 -18.06 0.80 -9.67
C ASP A 467 -16.93 0.94 -10.70
N HIS A 468 -15.68 1.10 -10.24
CA HIS A 468 -14.55 1.23 -11.15
C HIS A 468 -14.13 -0.12 -11.74
N ARG A 469 -14.01 -0.19 -13.09
CA ARG A 469 -13.65 -1.43 -13.80
C ARG A 469 -12.38 -2.10 -13.30
N GLY A 470 -11.34 -1.32 -12.97
CA GLY A 470 -10.09 -1.84 -12.42
C GLY A 470 -10.28 -2.61 -11.12
N TRP A 471 -11.14 -2.09 -10.23
CA TRP A 471 -11.51 -2.77 -8.99
C TRP A 471 -12.29 -4.06 -9.26
N GLN A 472 -13.26 -4.02 -10.17
CA GLN A 472 -14.06 -5.19 -10.55
C GLN A 472 -13.20 -6.31 -11.17
N VAL A 473 -12.16 -5.96 -11.94
CA VAL A 473 -11.19 -6.92 -12.47
C VAL A 473 -10.34 -7.50 -11.34
N LEU A 474 -9.79 -6.64 -10.47
CA LEU A 474 -8.93 -7.05 -9.35
C LEU A 474 -9.68 -7.99 -8.38
N THR A 475 -10.95 -7.69 -8.09
CA THR A 475 -11.81 -8.50 -7.20
C THR A 475 -12.56 -9.61 -7.94
N SER A 476 -12.28 -9.87 -9.23
CA SER A 476 -12.88 -10.99 -9.95
C SER A 476 -12.32 -12.33 -9.43
N PRO A 477 -13.13 -13.40 -9.37
CA PRO A 477 -12.70 -14.67 -8.82
C PRO A 477 -11.43 -15.25 -9.46
N PRO A 478 -11.24 -15.22 -10.80
CA PRO A 478 -10.02 -15.75 -11.41
C PRO A 478 -8.77 -14.96 -11.00
N VAL A 479 -8.86 -13.61 -11.00
CA VAL A 479 -7.71 -12.74 -10.66
C VAL A 479 -7.33 -12.89 -9.20
N ALA A 480 -8.31 -12.87 -8.29
CA ALA A 480 -8.03 -13.03 -6.86
C ALA A 480 -7.48 -14.43 -6.54
N TRP A 481 -7.97 -15.48 -7.20
CA TRP A 481 -7.46 -16.84 -7.05
C TRP A 481 -6.02 -16.97 -7.58
N ILE A 482 -5.76 -16.47 -8.80
CA ILE A 482 -4.40 -16.50 -9.39
C ILE A 482 -3.43 -15.67 -8.54
N ALA A 483 -3.84 -14.49 -8.07
CA ALA A 483 -3.02 -13.65 -7.21
C ALA A 483 -2.68 -14.36 -5.89
N TYR A 484 -3.66 -15.00 -5.27
CA TYR A 484 -3.48 -15.69 -3.99
C TYR A 484 -2.58 -16.93 -4.14
N VAL A 485 -2.91 -17.85 -5.03
CA VAL A 485 -2.14 -19.08 -5.24
C VAL A 485 -0.79 -18.78 -5.89
N GLY A 486 -0.79 -17.96 -6.95
CA GLY A 486 0.42 -17.63 -7.71
C GLY A 486 1.45 -16.86 -6.89
N SER A 487 1.01 -16.06 -5.90
CA SER A 487 1.92 -15.33 -5.02
C SER A 487 2.93 -16.24 -4.32
N LEU A 488 2.50 -17.38 -3.82
CA LEU A 488 3.34 -18.35 -3.13
C LEU A 488 4.42 -18.92 -4.07
N PHE A 489 4.02 -19.34 -5.28
CA PHE A 489 4.96 -19.93 -6.23
C PHE A 489 5.93 -18.90 -6.80
N VAL A 490 5.44 -17.71 -7.17
CA VAL A 490 6.28 -16.65 -7.74
C VAL A 490 7.30 -16.16 -6.71
N VAL A 491 6.91 -16.00 -5.46
CA VAL A 491 7.84 -15.53 -4.44
C VAL A 491 8.86 -16.62 -4.09
N TYR A 492 8.43 -17.81 -3.70
CA TYR A 492 9.33 -18.79 -3.06
C TYR A 492 10.13 -19.67 -4.06
N TYR A 493 9.62 -19.89 -5.27
CA TYR A 493 10.29 -20.74 -6.27
C TYR A 493 11.04 -19.98 -7.36
N THR A 494 11.23 -18.68 -7.18
CA THR A 494 12.05 -17.86 -8.08
C THR A 494 13.15 -17.12 -7.29
N PRO A 495 14.15 -16.53 -7.96
CA PRO A 495 15.16 -15.69 -7.31
C PRO A 495 14.56 -14.48 -6.54
N ALA A 496 13.28 -14.19 -6.75
CA ALA A 496 12.58 -13.13 -6.03
C ALA A 496 12.66 -13.31 -4.50
N PHE A 497 12.63 -14.54 -3.99
CA PHE A 497 12.69 -14.80 -2.55
C PHE A 497 13.98 -14.26 -1.93
N SER A 498 15.16 -14.66 -2.43
CA SER A 498 16.44 -14.16 -1.96
C SER A 498 16.53 -12.64 -2.06
N TRP A 499 16.04 -12.08 -3.18
CA TRP A 499 16.08 -10.64 -3.39
C TRP A 499 15.16 -9.87 -2.43
N LEU A 500 13.95 -10.36 -2.18
CA LEU A 500 12.99 -9.75 -1.25
C LEU A 500 13.48 -9.84 0.20
N MET A 501 14.16 -10.91 0.58
CA MET A 501 14.74 -11.07 1.92
C MET A 501 15.96 -10.16 2.15
N LYS A 502 16.68 -9.80 1.09
CA LYS A 502 17.91 -9.00 1.16
C LYS A 502 17.67 -7.58 1.67
N TYR A 503 16.50 -7.01 1.44
CA TYR A 503 16.18 -5.64 1.80
C TYR A 503 14.98 -5.59 2.75
N HIS A 504 15.12 -4.91 3.88
CA HIS A 504 14.04 -4.80 4.87
C HIS A 504 12.72 -4.31 4.24
N TRP A 505 12.73 -3.21 3.48
CA TRP A 505 11.54 -2.68 2.81
C TRP A 505 10.89 -3.67 1.83
N ALA A 506 11.69 -4.51 1.15
CA ALA A 506 11.18 -5.50 0.20
C ALA A 506 10.53 -6.68 0.94
N HIS A 507 11.08 -7.10 2.07
CA HIS A 507 10.47 -8.08 2.96
C HIS A 507 9.13 -7.57 3.51
N GLN A 508 9.04 -6.27 3.90
CA GLN A 508 7.78 -5.63 4.30
C GLN A 508 6.75 -5.62 3.17
N LEU A 509 7.19 -5.32 1.94
CA LEU A 509 6.33 -5.35 0.76
C LEU A 509 5.82 -6.77 0.47
N MET A 510 6.64 -7.79 0.66
CA MET A 510 6.26 -9.20 0.52
C MET A 510 5.15 -9.57 1.52
N LEU A 511 5.29 -9.21 2.80
CA LEU A 511 4.27 -9.41 3.82
C LEU A 511 2.96 -8.70 3.46
N LEU A 512 3.04 -7.43 3.05
CA LEU A 512 1.86 -6.66 2.65
C LEU A 512 1.18 -7.29 1.42
N PHE A 513 1.96 -7.75 0.46
CA PHE A 513 1.45 -8.44 -0.73
C PHE A 513 0.69 -9.71 -0.37
N PHE A 514 1.25 -10.56 0.50
CA PHE A 514 0.57 -11.77 0.98
C PHE A 514 -0.71 -11.45 1.75
N MET A 515 -0.68 -10.44 2.62
CA MET A 515 -1.87 -10.02 3.34
C MET A 515 -2.98 -9.51 2.40
N LEU A 516 -2.62 -8.71 1.40
CA LEU A 516 -3.59 -8.16 0.43
C LEU A 516 -4.17 -9.24 -0.47
N THR A 517 -3.35 -10.17 -0.99
CA THR A 517 -3.84 -11.28 -1.83
C THR A 517 -4.74 -12.23 -1.04
N GLY A 518 -4.37 -12.53 0.21
CA GLY A 518 -5.23 -13.26 1.14
C GLY A 518 -6.54 -12.52 1.43
N TYR A 519 -6.49 -11.22 1.70
CA TYR A 519 -7.68 -10.41 1.96
C TYR A 519 -8.63 -10.40 0.75
N LEU A 520 -8.12 -10.19 -0.46
CA LEU A 520 -8.91 -10.24 -1.70
C LEU A 520 -9.59 -11.61 -1.87
N PHE A 521 -8.85 -12.68 -1.68
CA PHE A 521 -9.40 -14.03 -1.81
C PHE A 521 -10.47 -14.32 -0.76
N PHE A 522 -10.19 -14.10 0.53
CA PHE A 522 -11.16 -14.37 1.59
C PHE A 522 -12.39 -13.45 1.53
N THR A 523 -12.27 -12.24 0.97
CA THR A 523 -13.43 -11.37 0.73
C THR A 523 -14.43 -12.02 -0.23
N LEU A 524 -13.96 -12.70 -1.29
CA LEU A 524 -14.83 -13.44 -2.22
C LEU A 524 -15.51 -14.64 -1.54
N ILE A 525 -14.78 -15.34 -0.69
CA ILE A 525 -15.26 -16.56 -0.04
C ILE A 525 -16.25 -16.25 1.09
N ILE A 526 -15.86 -15.37 2.01
CA ILE A 526 -16.65 -15.04 3.20
C ILE A 526 -17.80 -14.12 2.84
N GLY A 527 -17.56 -13.12 1.98
CA GLY A 527 -18.59 -12.20 1.49
C GLY A 527 -19.21 -11.31 2.57
N ALA A 528 -18.50 -11.03 3.67
CA ALA A 528 -19.04 -10.26 4.79
C ALA A 528 -19.29 -8.79 4.47
N ASP A 529 -18.49 -8.21 3.59
CA ASP A 529 -18.51 -6.78 3.23
C ASP A 529 -19.51 -6.42 2.14
N ARG A 530 -20.07 -7.39 1.41
CA ARG A 530 -20.95 -7.19 0.24
C ARG A 530 -20.35 -6.27 -0.86
N THR A 531 -19.02 -6.07 -0.85
CA THR A 531 -18.31 -5.19 -1.79
C THR A 531 -18.04 -5.86 -3.13
N THR A 532 -18.28 -7.17 -3.21
CA THR A 532 -18.03 -7.98 -4.39
C THR A 532 -19.30 -8.69 -4.82
N ARG A 533 -19.33 -9.12 -6.07
CA ARG A 533 -20.40 -9.96 -6.61
C ARG A 533 -20.57 -11.19 -5.72
N GLN A 534 -21.74 -11.35 -5.11
CA GLN A 534 -22.02 -12.50 -4.26
C GLN A 534 -21.98 -13.79 -5.09
N LEU A 535 -21.06 -14.68 -4.72
CA LEU A 535 -20.93 -15.97 -5.38
C LEU A 535 -21.90 -16.98 -4.76
N PRO A 536 -22.47 -17.91 -5.56
CA PRO A 536 -23.22 -19.04 -5.03
C PRO A 536 -22.38 -19.86 -4.04
N HIS A 537 -23.02 -20.45 -3.02
CA HIS A 537 -22.32 -21.22 -1.98
C HIS A 537 -21.45 -22.36 -2.54
N LEU A 538 -21.98 -23.07 -3.57
CA LEU A 538 -21.24 -24.13 -4.24
C LEU A 538 -19.95 -23.62 -4.91
N LEU A 539 -19.98 -22.45 -5.56
CA LEU A 539 -18.81 -21.87 -6.20
C LEU A 539 -17.77 -21.40 -5.18
N LYS A 540 -18.20 -20.83 -4.05
CA LYS A 540 -17.32 -20.49 -2.92
C LYS A 540 -16.58 -21.73 -2.40
N LEU A 541 -17.32 -22.81 -2.18
CA LEU A 541 -16.77 -24.08 -1.72
C LEU A 541 -15.78 -24.66 -2.76
N ALA A 542 -16.15 -24.65 -4.04
CA ALA A 542 -15.28 -25.11 -5.12
C ALA A 542 -13.97 -24.30 -5.20
N LEU A 543 -14.04 -22.97 -5.04
CA LEU A 543 -12.85 -22.10 -5.02
C LEU A 543 -11.92 -22.44 -3.86
N VAL A 544 -12.44 -22.66 -2.64
CA VAL A 544 -11.61 -23.01 -1.48
C VAL A 544 -10.99 -24.40 -1.66
N ILE A 545 -11.79 -25.39 -2.07
CA ILE A 545 -11.29 -26.76 -2.31
C ILE A 545 -10.21 -26.76 -3.41
N SER A 546 -10.36 -25.94 -4.44
CA SER A 546 -9.39 -25.85 -5.54
C SER A 546 -8.02 -25.35 -5.12
N ILE A 547 -7.90 -24.64 -3.99
CA ILE A 547 -6.61 -24.16 -3.46
C ILE A 547 -5.83 -25.26 -2.78
N MET A 548 -6.49 -26.19 -2.10
CA MET A 548 -5.83 -27.23 -1.29
C MET A 548 -4.77 -28.02 -2.08
N PRO A 549 -5.01 -28.53 -3.30
CA PRO A 549 -3.97 -29.21 -4.07
C PRO A 549 -2.76 -28.33 -4.36
N PHE A 550 -2.96 -27.07 -4.71
CA PHE A 550 -1.85 -26.16 -5.00
C PHE A 550 -1.06 -25.83 -3.74
N HIS A 551 -1.74 -25.63 -2.61
CA HIS A 551 -1.08 -25.40 -1.33
C HIS A 551 -0.29 -26.65 -0.89
N ALA A 552 -0.85 -27.86 -1.06
CA ALA A 552 -0.15 -29.10 -0.80
C ALA A 552 1.08 -29.27 -1.71
N VAL A 553 0.95 -28.98 -3.03
CA VAL A 553 2.09 -28.99 -3.97
C VAL A 553 3.14 -27.97 -3.55
N PHE A 554 2.76 -26.78 -3.08
CA PHE A 554 3.67 -25.77 -2.56
C PHE A 554 4.48 -26.32 -1.37
N ALA A 555 3.81 -26.88 -0.36
CA ALA A 555 4.47 -27.43 0.83
C ALA A 555 5.35 -28.65 0.51
N VAL A 556 4.84 -29.59 -0.30
CA VAL A 556 5.61 -30.77 -0.77
C VAL A 556 6.81 -30.35 -1.59
N GLY A 557 6.68 -29.34 -2.42
CA GLY A 557 7.80 -28.79 -3.18
C GLY A 557 8.94 -28.29 -2.29
N ILE A 558 8.64 -27.61 -1.17
CA ILE A 558 9.64 -27.19 -0.18
C ILE A 558 10.29 -28.43 0.47
N LEU A 559 9.47 -29.41 0.91
CA LEU A 559 9.91 -30.63 1.58
C LEU A 559 10.79 -31.51 0.68
N SER A 560 10.47 -31.60 -0.60
CA SER A 560 11.18 -32.45 -1.57
C SER A 560 12.33 -31.76 -2.28
N SER A 561 12.51 -30.45 -2.09
CA SER A 561 13.60 -29.70 -2.70
C SER A 561 14.95 -30.18 -2.19
N ARG A 562 15.86 -30.44 -3.14
CA ARG A 562 17.26 -30.81 -2.85
C ARG A 562 18.19 -29.60 -2.81
N THR A 563 17.66 -28.43 -3.10
CA THR A 563 18.38 -27.15 -3.07
C THR A 563 17.72 -26.23 -2.07
N LEU A 564 18.53 -25.43 -1.40
CA LEU A 564 18.06 -24.44 -0.44
C LEU A 564 17.32 -23.32 -1.21
N LEU A 565 16.06 -23.10 -0.85
CA LEU A 565 15.29 -21.95 -1.32
C LEU A 565 15.77 -20.70 -0.58
N GLY A 566 16.06 -19.64 -1.32
CA GLY A 566 16.66 -18.44 -0.72
C GLY A 566 18.12 -18.59 -0.32
N ALA A 567 18.87 -19.55 -0.91
CA ALA A 567 20.26 -19.85 -0.59
C ALA A 567 21.14 -18.59 -0.52
N GLU A 568 21.08 -17.72 -1.54
CA GLU A 568 21.89 -16.49 -1.58
C GLU A 568 21.73 -15.63 -0.31
N PHE A 569 20.55 -15.58 0.27
CA PHE A 569 20.30 -14.83 1.49
C PHE A 569 20.75 -15.59 2.75
N TYR A 570 20.26 -16.82 2.97
CA TYR A 570 20.51 -17.56 4.20
C TYR A 570 21.98 -18.00 4.36
N GLU A 571 22.64 -18.38 3.26
CA GLU A 571 24.08 -18.71 3.28
C GLU A 571 24.95 -17.47 3.51
N THR A 572 24.53 -16.30 3.05
CA THR A 572 25.25 -15.04 3.28
C THR A 572 25.15 -14.58 4.73
N ILE A 573 23.98 -14.68 5.36
CA ILE A 573 23.80 -14.33 6.77
C ILE A 573 24.54 -15.33 7.68
N ALA A 574 24.53 -16.62 7.34
CA ALA A 574 25.27 -17.68 7.98
C ALA A 574 25.17 -17.66 9.52
N VAL A 575 23.96 -17.77 10.05
CA VAL A 575 23.71 -17.70 11.50
C VAL A 575 24.43 -18.85 12.22
N PRO A 576 25.36 -18.60 13.19
CA PRO A 576 26.24 -19.64 13.73
C PRO A 576 25.53 -20.78 14.46
N TRP A 577 24.36 -20.51 15.04
CA TRP A 577 23.56 -21.51 15.79
C TRP A 577 22.61 -22.34 14.89
N LEU A 578 22.57 -22.07 13.57
CA LEU A 578 21.74 -22.79 12.60
C LEU A 578 22.62 -23.37 11.47
N PRO A 579 23.41 -24.42 11.75
CA PRO A 579 24.35 -24.95 10.76
C PRO A 579 23.69 -25.79 9.66
N ASP A 580 22.48 -26.33 9.90
CA ASP A 580 21.75 -27.16 8.92
C ASP A 580 20.54 -26.43 8.37
N LEU A 581 20.75 -25.63 7.33
CA LEU A 581 19.71 -24.88 6.65
C LEU A 581 18.71 -25.78 5.90
N MET A 582 19.15 -26.99 5.47
CA MET A 582 18.23 -27.92 4.78
C MET A 582 17.29 -28.59 5.77
N ALA A 583 17.73 -28.93 6.98
CA ALA A 583 16.86 -29.41 8.04
C ALA A 583 15.81 -28.35 8.43
N ASP A 584 16.22 -27.09 8.53
CA ASP A 584 15.31 -25.97 8.80
C ASP A 584 14.30 -25.75 7.66
N GLN A 585 14.71 -25.88 6.39
CA GLN A 585 13.81 -25.83 5.23
C GLN A 585 12.76 -26.96 5.29
N ASN A 586 13.12 -28.16 5.73
CA ASN A 586 12.14 -29.23 5.92
C ASN A 586 11.10 -28.86 6.99
N ILE A 587 11.52 -28.24 8.11
CA ILE A 587 10.59 -27.74 9.13
C ILE A 587 9.72 -26.62 8.54
N ALA A 588 10.28 -25.74 7.71
CA ALA A 588 9.53 -24.68 7.02
C ALA A 588 8.44 -25.27 6.11
N GLY A 589 8.74 -26.34 5.36
CA GLY A 589 7.74 -27.04 4.53
C GLY A 589 6.63 -27.66 5.35
N GLN A 590 6.94 -28.27 6.51
CA GLN A 590 5.93 -28.78 7.44
C GLN A 590 5.07 -27.65 8.00
N ALA A 591 5.68 -26.56 8.44
CA ALA A 591 4.96 -25.38 8.94
C ALA A 591 4.04 -24.79 7.87
N ALA A 592 4.52 -24.68 6.62
CA ALA A 592 3.71 -24.25 5.50
C ALA A 592 2.48 -25.15 5.32
N TRP A 593 2.65 -26.46 5.35
CA TRP A 593 1.55 -27.42 5.22
C TRP A 593 0.49 -27.21 6.29
N PHE A 594 0.87 -27.32 7.57
CA PHE A 594 -0.09 -27.28 8.68
C PHE A 594 -0.78 -25.92 8.83
N LEU A 595 -0.03 -24.83 8.74
CA LEU A 595 -0.58 -23.48 8.90
C LEU A 595 -1.45 -23.05 7.72
N GLY A 596 -1.28 -23.67 6.57
CA GLY A 596 -2.14 -23.42 5.42
C GLY A 596 -3.44 -24.24 5.46
N GLU A 597 -3.34 -25.53 5.76
CA GLU A 597 -4.51 -26.42 5.72
C GLU A 597 -5.52 -26.13 6.83
N ILE A 598 -5.07 -25.86 8.06
CA ILE A 598 -5.96 -25.64 9.21
C ILE A 598 -6.95 -24.49 8.97
N PRO A 599 -6.54 -23.27 8.56
CA PRO A 599 -7.48 -22.19 8.25
C PRO A 599 -8.44 -22.53 7.12
N LEU A 600 -7.98 -23.23 6.07
CA LEU A 600 -8.82 -23.65 4.96
C LEU A 600 -9.89 -24.64 5.39
N PHE A 601 -9.55 -25.63 6.20
CA PHE A 601 -10.53 -26.57 6.79
C PHE A 601 -11.59 -25.85 7.63
N LEU A 602 -11.19 -24.89 8.45
CA LEU A 602 -12.12 -24.09 9.25
C LEU A 602 -13.08 -23.27 8.36
N VAL A 603 -12.57 -22.68 7.29
CA VAL A 603 -13.37 -21.93 6.31
C VAL A 603 -14.33 -22.87 5.57
N ILE A 604 -13.87 -24.05 5.13
CA ILE A 604 -14.72 -25.06 4.48
C ILE A 604 -15.84 -25.51 5.41
N ALA A 605 -15.52 -25.84 6.67
CA ALA A 605 -16.52 -26.24 7.66
C ALA A 605 -17.56 -25.13 7.90
N ALA A 606 -17.10 -23.86 8.00
CA ALA A 606 -17.98 -22.72 8.17
C ALA A 606 -18.90 -22.49 6.95
N LEU A 607 -18.36 -22.62 5.73
CA LEU A 607 -19.15 -22.50 4.49
C LEU A 607 -20.16 -23.64 4.34
N ALA A 608 -19.77 -24.87 4.63
CA ALA A 608 -20.67 -26.02 4.60
C ALA A 608 -21.81 -25.85 5.60
N ALA A 609 -21.51 -25.40 6.83
CA ALA A 609 -22.53 -25.09 7.83
C ALA A 609 -23.46 -23.94 7.40
N GLN A 610 -22.92 -22.90 6.75
CA GLN A 610 -23.74 -21.80 6.21
C GLN A 610 -24.64 -22.27 5.07
N TRP A 611 -24.11 -23.08 4.17
CA TRP A 611 -24.87 -23.64 3.07
C TRP A 611 -26.01 -24.53 3.59
N PHE A 612 -25.72 -25.47 4.48
CA PHE A 612 -26.74 -26.33 5.07
C PHE A 612 -27.86 -25.54 5.76
N ARG A 613 -27.52 -24.47 6.48
CA ARG A 613 -28.52 -23.60 7.12
C ARG A 613 -29.33 -22.80 6.12
N ALA A 614 -28.73 -22.35 5.02
CA ALA A 614 -29.43 -21.63 3.97
C ALA A 614 -30.41 -22.56 3.23
N ASP A 615 -29.93 -23.73 2.85
CA ASP A 615 -30.71 -24.77 2.17
C ASP A 615 -31.91 -25.24 3.03
N SER A 616 -31.66 -25.47 4.33
CA SER A 616 -32.73 -25.85 5.28
C SER A 616 -33.80 -24.75 5.46
N ARG A 617 -33.40 -23.49 5.41
CA ARG A 617 -34.37 -22.37 5.47
C ARG A 617 -35.17 -22.24 4.18
N GLU A 618 -34.50 -22.36 3.03
CA GLU A 618 -35.15 -22.30 1.73
C GLU A 618 -36.17 -23.46 1.56
N ALA A 619 -35.79 -24.66 2.04
CA ALA A 619 -36.72 -25.80 2.09
C ALA A 619 -37.92 -25.53 3.02
N ALA A 620 -37.69 -25.00 4.22
CA ALA A 620 -38.77 -24.67 5.15
C ALA A 620 -39.70 -23.55 4.60
N ASP A 621 -39.12 -22.51 3.96
CA ASP A 621 -39.89 -21.44 3.33
C ASP A 621 -40.70 -21.97 2.11
N LEU A 622 -40.17 -22.96 1.38
CA LEU A 622 -40.87 -23.62 0.29
C LEU A 622 -42.04 -24.46 0.82
N ASP A 623 -41.78 -25.28 1.85
CA ASP A 623 -42.81 -26.11 2.51
C ASP A 623 -43.95 -25.22 3.04
N GLU A 624 -43.62 -24.09 3.70
CA GLU A 624 -44.64 -23.12 4.19
C GLU A 624 -45.48 -22.51 3.05
N ARG A 625 -44.84 -22.22 1.89
CA ARG A 625 -45.56 -21.71 0.71
C ARG A 625 -46.45 -22.75 0.07
N VAL A 626 -45.99 -24.01 0.01
CA VAL A 626 -46.81 -25.14 -0.49
C VAL A 626 -47.98 -25.36 0.43
N ASP A 627 -47.76 -25.41 1.75
CA ASP A 627 -48.83 -25.59 2.75
C ASP A 627 -49.84 -24.45 2.76
N ALA A 628 -49.36 -23.22 2.48
CA ALA A 628 -50.22 -22.03 2.34
C ALA A 628 -50.98 -21.96 0.99
N GLY A 629 -50.75 -22.91 0.08
CA GLY A 629 -51.33 -22.92 -1.28
C GLY A 629 -50.85 -21.77 -2.17
N ALA A 630 -49.70 -21.13 -1.81
CA ALA A 630 -49.10 -20.04 -2.58
C ALA A 630 -48.15 -20.55 -3.68
N ASP A 631 -47.76 -21.83 -3.65
CA ASP A 631 -46.95 -22.50 -4.66
C ASP A 631 -47.63 -23.81 -5.07
N ASP A 632 -48.18 -23.85 -6.30
CA ASP A 632 -48.85 -25.01 -6.91
C ASP A 632 -47.93 -25.79 -7.88
N SER A 633 -46.64 -25.47 -7.90
CA SER A 633 -45.68 -26.03 -8.85
C SER A 633 -45.55 -27.55 -8.75
N LEU A 634 -45.64 -28.10 -7.53
CA LEU A 634 -45.56 -29.52 -7.26
C LEU A 634 -46.84 -30.24 -7.75
N ASP A 635 -48.00 -29.65 -7.52
CA ASP A 635 -49.27 -30.16 -7.99
C ASP A 635 -49.38 -30.10 -9.52
N ALA A 636 -48.90 -29.00 -10.12
CA ALA A 636 -48.81 -28.86 -11.56
C ALA A 636 -47.86 -29.90 -12.18
N TYR A 637 -46.70 -30.15 -11.55
CA TYR A 637 -45.74 -31.20 -11.97
C TYR A 637 -46.34 -32.60 -11.86
N ASN A 638 -47.00 -32.91 -10.75
CA ASN A 638 -47.69 -34.18 -10.54
C ASN A 638 -48.86 -34.38 -11.54
N ALA A 639 -49.61 -33.34 -11.82
CA ALA A 639 -50.65 -33.35 -12.85
C ALA A 639 -50.08 -33.61 -14.25
N MET A 640 -48.94 -33.02 -14.58
CA MET A 640 -48.21 -33.26 -15.83
C MET A 640 -47.76 -34.72 -15.93
N LEU A 641 -47.15 -35.27 -14.88
CA LEU A 641 -46.74 -36.68 -14.84
C LEU A 641 -47.90 -37.63 -15.00
N ALA A 642 -49.04 -37.39 -14.31
CA ALA A 642 -50.28 -38.17 -14.45
C ALA A 642 -50.86 -38.09 -15.87
N GLU A 643 -50.74 -36.96 -16.56
CA GLU A 643 -51.17 -36.84 -17.94
C GLU A 643 -50.20 -37.57 -18.92
N MET A 644 -48.89 -37.51 -18.68
CA MET A 644 -47.93 -38.30 -19.46
C MET A 644 -48.18 -39.80 -19.32
N THR A 645 -48.40 -40.30 -18.10
CA THR A 645 -48.72 -41.70 -17.82
C THR A 645 -50.03 -42.13 -18.56
N ARG A 646 -51.06 -41.28 -18.53
CA ARG A 646 -52.32 -41.51 -19.28
C ARG A 646 -52.12 -41.57 -20.79
N ARG A 647 -51.22 -40.74 -21.33
CA ARG A 647 -50.88 -40.76 -22.77
C ARG A 647 -50.18 -42.04 -23.15
N ASP A 648 -49.19 -42.47 -22.34
CA ASP A 648 -48.44 -43.69 -22.56
C ASP A 648 -49.35 -44.94 -22.48
N GLU A 649 -50.30 -44.96 -21.54
CA GLU A 649 -51.30 -46.03 -21.42
C GLU A 649 -52.25 -46.05 -22.65
N ARG A 650 -52.66 -44.88 -23.17
CA ARG A 650 -53.50 -44.82 -24.39
C ARG A 650 -52.71 -45.30 -25.59
N ALA A 651 -51.48 -44.88 -25.75
CA ALA A 651 -50.62 -45.32 -26.84
C ALA A 651 -50.35 -46.85 -26.78
N ALA A 652 -50.15 -47.39 -25.61
CA ALA A 652 -49.99 -48.84 -25.40
C ALA A 652 -51.25 -49.61 -25.74
N ARG A 653 -52.46 -49.12 -25.38
CA ARG A 653 -53.77 -49.73 -25.75
C ARG A 653 -53.99 -49.67 -27.25
N GLU A 654 -53.69 -48.59 -27.93
CA GLU A 654 -53.82 -48.47 -29.40
C GLU A 654 -52.84 -49.37 -30.15
N THR A 655 -51.66 -49.59 -29.60
CA THR A 655 -50.66 -50.52 -30.19
C THR A 655 -51.09 -51.96 -30.04
N THR A 656 -51.78 -52.31 -28.93
CA THR A 656 -52.30 -53.64 -28.64
C THR A 656 -53.51 -53.96 -29.55
N LEU A 657 -54.35 -52.98 -29.86
CA LEU A 657 -55.52 -53.12 -30.75
C LEU A 657 -55.16 -53.22 -32.25
N LYS A 658 -53.98 -52.83 -32.67
CA LYS A 658 -53.45 -52.86 -34.04
C LYS A 658 -52.66 -54.12 -34.41
N ARG A 659 -52.58 -55.12 -33.51
CA ARG A 659 -51.99 -56.43 -33.86
C ARG A 659 -53.07 -57.27 -34.58
N PRO A 660 -52.90 -57.61 -35.86
CA PRO A 660 -53.79 -58.51 -36.55
C PRO A 660 -53.59 -59.92 -35.97
N LEU A 661 -54.72 -60.67 -35.80
CA LEU A 661 -54.78 -62.06 -35.46
C LEU A 661 -54.11 -62.93 -36.55
#